data_f2207052beaff6fef4aaf8c192772d18
#
_entry.id   f2207052beaff6fef4aaf8c192772d18
#
_cell.length_a   1.000
_cell.length_b   1.000
_cell.length_c   1.000
_cell.angle_alpha   90.00
_cell.angle_beta   90.00
_cell.angle_gamma   90.00
#
_symmetry.space_group_name_H-M   'P 1'
#
loop_
_entity.id
_entity.type
_entity.pdbx_description
1 polymer ?
#
loop_
_entity_poly.entity_id
_entity_poly.type
_entity_poly.pdbx_seq_one_letter_code
_entity_poly.pdbx_strand_id
1 'polypeptide(L)'
;MRLIQTLSSCLCTGIIALFTACSQAPQSPIDSVDPFIGTGFHGHTYPGATAPYGAVQLSPDTRKGNWDACSGYHYSDSTLMGFSHTHLSGTGCIDLGDILFRPSLQTPLAFSHSDEKASPGYYSVNLKEAGVLAELTTTPHVGIHRYTYKKGIEATLVVDMDHLLDNEYMYEGWVKRTGDNELTGMRRTRGWVDNQYVFFVAQFSQPFSSMEQPSERQAVLTFDTTTGKPIVCKVGVSIVNEENARLNLEQETDSYGFDFDAIHQATRSDWEKELDVITVEGGTEAERTNFYTALYHSKIIPNIASDVNGQYRRHDMSVATIPAGRRQFSTFSTWDTFRAWHPMMTLLDTTLVNDMVQSLLDMYDASGELPLWPLSAGETGTMIGYHSTSIIADAYLKGIRGYDAEHALEAMKISAEKNKKGADYYIKEGFIPTNIKKESVSCLLEFAYDDWCIAQMAKALGHMDDYETFIKRSQNFINVFDGSTRFFRGKRQDGNWEAPFDPFAIGRSYTEATAWQYRFFTPHDVYGLTQLFGGREAFIADLDSLFMVTSEVVGDLVDVTGLVGQYAHGNEPSHHMAYLYSYVGQPWKTQEWTRRLLDEMYQPTPEGIIGNEDCGQMSAWYILSSLGFYSVCPGSNQFILTTPLFDKANMKLGNGKTLVITANQPDKNKYITKVTLNGEEISHCYITYDQLMQGGTLDFTLSATPDKRWGTAPEYAPYSYTEQPTVSIPYIANDLDLFEGEITAELKSTTPEAVIHYTLDGSEPDENAPVYSEPFVLKETMIIKAKGYKKGFVPSRTYSIQATKAVLRPALSIQPTKHGVAYTYYEGEFQWVADLQKAKVVETGTIPEPSILNAKLPDHFGYIFTGYIYAPEDGVYEFSTRSDDGSVLYIGKEKVVDNDASHAAIDATGRIPLQKGYHPFALHYFEDYEGEYLGWSWRTPSMSKLDAIPTENLYIN
;
A
#
# COMPACT_ATOMS: atom_id res chain seq x y z
N MET A 1 -84.87 -23.58 -28.60
CA MET A 1 -85.78 -22.97 -29.60
C MET A 1 -85.01 -21.96 -30.41
N ARG A 2 -84.82 -22.22 -31.63
CA ARG A 2 -84.62 -21.37 -32.85
C ARG A 2 -83.54 -20.24 -32.76
N LEU A 3 -82.45 -20.38 -33.48
CA LEU A 3 -82.27 -20.02 -34.94
C LEU A 3 -82.25 -18.50 -35.11
N ILE A 4 -81.19 -17.88 -35.68
CA ILE A 4 -80.87 -17.78 -37.11
C ILE A 4 -79.51 -17.07 -37.26
N GLN A 5 -78.75 -17.55 -38.29
CA GLN A 5 -77.48 -17.00 -38.85
C GLN A 5 -77.59 -15.58 -39.36
N THR A 6 -76.58 -14.86 -39.45
CA THR A 6 -76.16 -14.16 -40.71
C THR A 6 -74.63 -13.90 -40.70
N LEU A 7 -73.95 -14.20 -41.75
CA LEU A 7 -72.59 -13.89 -42.12
C LEU A 7 -72.43 -12.39 -42.35
N SER A 8 -71.33 -11.84 -41.97
CA SER A 8 -70.69 -10.71 -42.62
C SER A 8 -69.20 -10.70 -42.43
N SER A 9 -68.48 -10.81 -43.57
CA SER A 9 -67.05 -10.74 -43.74
C SER A 9 -66.52 -9.37 -43.27
N CYS A 10 -65.49 -9.37 -42.43
CA CYS A 10 -64.63 -8.20 -42.25
C CYS A 10 -63.18 -8.66 -42.22
N LEU A 11 -62.36 -8.07 -43.04
CA LEU A 11 -60.93 -8.19 -43.19
C LEU A 11 -60.23 -8.02 -41.82
N CYS A 12 -59.51 -9.01 -41.37
CA CYS A 12 -58.49 -8.84 -40.32
C CYS A 12 -57.22 -8.25 -40.98
N THR A 13 -57.01 -6.96 -40.81
CA THR A 13 -55.72 -6.31 -41.03
C THR A 13 -54.86 -6.60 -39.81
N GLY A 14 -53.93 -7.52 -39.90
CA GLY A 14 -52.95 -7.81 -38.88
C GLY A 14 -51.95 -6.65 -38.77
N ILE A 15 -52.02 -5.90 -37.68
CA ILE A 15 -50.95 -4.95 -37.26
C ILE A 15 -49.85 -5.83 -36.64
N ILE A 16 -48.81 -6.14 -37.43
CA ILE A 16 -47.52 -6.64 -36.91
C ILE A 16 -46.86 -5.45 -36.22
N ALA A 17 -46.95 -5.37 -34.89
CA ALA A 17 -46.12 -4.49 -34.08
C ALA A 17 -44.71 -5.03 -34.18
N LEU A 18 -43.88 -4.46 -35.06
CA LEU A 18 -42.44 -4.55 -34.98
C LEU A 18 -41.99 -3.86 -33.70
N PHE A 19 -41.69 -4.63 -32.66
CA PHE A 19 -40.84 -4.23 -31.61
C PHE A 19 -39.45 -4.04 -32.24
N THR A 20 -39.12 -2.84 -32.70
CA THR A 20 -37.76 -2.41 -32.86
C THR A 20 -37.21 -2.29 -31.45
N ALA A 21 -36.52 -3.32 -30.96
CA ALA A 21 -35.56 -3.15 -29.92
C ALA A 21 -34.57 -2.08 -30.46
N CYS A 22 -34.66 -0.85 -29.96
CA CYS A 22 -33.56 0.07 -30.06
C CYS A 22 -32.40 -0.59 -29.29
N SER A 23 -31.52 -1.26 -30.04
CA SER A 23 -30.19 -1.50 -29.56
C SER A 23 -29.59 -0.10 -29.40
N GLN A 24 -29.53 0.43 -28.17
CA GLN A 24 -28.65 1.55 -27.88
C GLN A 24 -27.27 1.18 -28.43
N ALA A 25 -26.67 2.09 -29.20
CA ALA A 25 -25.27 1.93 -29.59
C ALA A 25 -24.46 1.68 -28.28
N PRO A 26 -23.49 0.77 -28.33
CA PRO A 26 -22.68 0.53 -27.14
C PRO A 26 -22.14 1.88 -26.64
N GLN A 27 -22.34 2.15 -25.34
CA GLN A 27 -21.88 3.38 -24.70
C GLN A 27 -20.35 3.46 -24.86
N SER A 28 -19.82 4.62 -25.21
CA SER A 28 -18.37 4.81 -25.35
C SER A 28 -17.68 4.53 -24.01
N PRO A 29 -16.49 3.92 -24.00
CA PRO A 29 -15.71 3.72 -22.78
C PRO A 29 -15.67 4.95 -21.86
N ILE A 30 -15.40 6.12 -22.40
CA ILE A 30 -15.31 7.36 -21.62
C ILE A 30 -16.64 7.79 -20.97
N ASP A 31 -17.78 7.46 -21.58
CA ASP A 31 -19.10 7.79 -21.05
C ASP A 31 -19.54 6.84 -19.91
N SER A 32 -18.78 5.77 -19.69
CA SER A 32 -18.97 4.81 -18.59
C SER A 32 -18.09 5.13 -17.36
N VAL A 33 -17.19 6.11 -17.44
CA VAL A 33 -16.33 6.52 -16.33
C VAL A 33 -17.11 7.42 -15.37
N ASP A 34 -17.04 7.12 -14.08
CA ASP A 34 -17.55 7.97 -13.00
C ASP A 34 -16.40 8.37 -12.06
N PRO A 35 -15.82 9.60 -12.20
CA PRO A 35 -14.73 10.05 -11.35
C PRO A 35 -15.10 10.27 -9.87
N PHE A 36 -16.38 10.14 -9.49
CA PHE A 36 -16.76 10.19 -8.07
C PHE A 36 -16.53 8.86 -7.34
N ILE A 37 -16.36 7.76 -8.02
CA ILE A 37 -16.03 6.46 -7.38
C ILE A 37 -14.68 6.58 -6.66
N GLY A 38 -14.64 6.24 -5.37
CA GLY A 38 -13.45 6.33 -4.52
C GLY A 38 -13.24 7.69 -3.86
N THR A 39 -14.14 8.68 -4.08
CA THR A 39 -14.04 10.00 -3.43
C THR A 39 -14.70 10.04 -2.05
N GLY A 40 -15.33 8.96 -1.60
CA GLY A 40 -15.88 8.76 -0.27
C GLY A 40 -15.21 7.57 0.42
N PHE A 41 -15.51 7.37 1.70
CA PHE A 41 -14.86 6.39 2.56
C PHE A 41 -13.33 6.56 2.50
N HIS A 42 -12.54 5.53 2.24
CA HIS A 42 -11.07 5.53 2.23
C HIS A 42 -10.47 5.37 0.82
N GLY A 43 -11.22 5.66 -0.25
CA GLY A 43 -10.69 5.52 -1.62
C GLY A 43 -9.65 6.57 -2.02
N HIS A 44 -9.68 7.75 -1.40
CA HIS A 44 -8.74 8.86 -1.55
C HIS A 44 -8.55 9.33 -3.00
N THR A 45 -9.56 9.16 -3.86
CA THR A 45 -9.55 9.72 -5.22
C THR A 45 -10.21 11.10 -5.23
N TYR A 46 -10.07 11.83 -6.34
CA TYR A 46 -10.67 13.16 -6.52
C TYR A 46 -11.46 13.25 -7.83
N PRO A 47 -12.53 14.06 -7.90
CA PRO A 47 -13.37 14.18 -9.09
C PRO A 47 -12.89 15.24 -10.10
N GLY A 48 -11.79 15.92 -9.82
CA GLY A 48 -11.29 17.04 -10.59
C GLY A 48 -10.82 16.69 -12.00
N ALA A 49 -10.53 17.70 -12.80
CA ALA A 49 -10.00 17.53 -14.14
C ALA A 49 -8.52 17.17 -14.11
N THR A 50 -8.12 16.15 -14.86
CA THR A 50 -6.73 15.79 -15.12
C THR A 50 -6.58 15.24 -16.53
N ALA A 51 -5.42 15.46 -17.17
CA ALA A 51 -5.06 14.80 -18.41
C ALA A 51 -4.40 13.44 -18.09
N PRO A 52 -4.36 12.46 -19.00
CA PRO A 52 -3.66 11.21 -18.75
C PRO A 52 -2.21 11.45 -18.28
N TYR A 53 -1.85 10.92 -17.10
CA TYR A 53 -0.55 11.10 -16.46
C TYR A 53 -0.11 12.56 -16.25
N GLY A 54 -1.05 13.52 -16.28
CA GLY A 54 -0.74 14.95 -16.25
C GLY A 54 -0.01 15.41 -14.99
N ALA A 55 0.81 16.46 -15.13
CA ALA A 55 1.45 17.16 -14.01
C ALA A 55 0.44 18.04 -13.23
N VAL A 56 -0.72 18.33 -13.84
CA VAL A 56 -1.80 19.12 -13.23
C VAL A 56 -2.99 18.22 -12.92
N GLN A 57 -3.43 18.24 -11.66
CA GLN A 57 -4.64 17.65 -11.13
C GLN A 57 -5.50 18.78 -10.55
N LEU A 58 -6.40 19.33 -11.39
CA LEU A 58 -7.19 20.49 -11.05
C LEU A 58 -8.50 20.08 -10.39
N SER A 59 -8.58 20.16 -9.06
CA SER A 59 -9.70 19.63 -8.28
C SER A 59 -10.18 20.59 -7.21
N PRO A 60 -11.45 20.48 -6.76
CA PRO A 60 -11.92 21.18 -5.56
C PRO A 60 -11.31 20.61 -4.29
N ASP A 61 -10.98 21.49 -3.33
CA ASP A 61 -10.56 21.12 -1.97
C ASP A 61 -11.72 21.35 -1.00
N THR A 62 -12.14 20.30 -0.29
CA THR A 62 -13.31 20.36 0.61
C THR A 62 -12.95 20.39 2.09
N ARG A 63 -11.82 19.76 2.50
CA ARG A 63 -11.34 19.81 3.89
C ARG A 63 -9.81 19.77 3.95
N LYS A 64 -9.24 20.04 5.14
CA LYS A 64 -7.82 20.06 5.45
C LYS A 64 -7.52 19.20 6.66
N GLY A 65 -6.29 18.66 6.76
CA GLY A 65 -5.81 17.95 7.94
C GLY A 65 -6.69 16.76 8.30
N ASN A 66 -7.21 16.03 7.31
CA ASN A 66 -8.09 14.90 7.53
C ASN A 66 -7.69 13.76 6.60
N TRP A 67 -7.38 12.61 7.18
CA TRP A 67 -6.91 11.44 6.46
C TRP A 67 -7.89 10.96 5.37
N ASP A 68 -9.20 10.96 5.63
CA ASP A 68 -10.21 10.56 4.63
C ASP A 68 -10.25 11.47 3.40
N ALA A 69 -9.64 12.64 3.45
CA ALA A 69 -9.56 13.60 2.37
C ALA A 69 -8.13 13.88 1.90
N CYS A 70 -7.28 12.85 1.87
CA CYS A 70 -5.88 12.95 1.42
C CYS A 70 -5.73 13.61 0.04
N SER A 71 -6.70 13.38 -0.86
CA SER A 71 -6.76 14.00 -2.18
C SER A 71 -7.36 15.42 -2.21
N GLY A 72 -7.61 16.05 -1.05
CA GLY A 72 -8.23 17.37 -0.93
C GLY A 72 -9.76 17.38 -1.00
N TYR A 73 -10.38 16.37 -1.61
CA TYR A 73 -11.84 16.25 -1.76
C TYR A 73 -12.37 15.03 -1.01
N HIS A 74 -13.52 15.20 -0.35
CA HIS A 74 -14.27 14.07 0.18
C HIS A 74 -15.76 14.21 -0.11
N TYR A 75 -16.41 13.18 -0.66
CA TYR A 75 -17.80 13.23 -1.13
C TYR A 75 -18.83 13.54 -0.05
N SER A 76 -18.57 13.30 1.23
CA SER A 76 -19.50 13.65 2.31
C SER A 76 -19.58 15.16 2.61
N ASP A 77 -18.72 15.98 2.00
CA ASP A 77 -18.66 17.41 2.26
C ASP A 77 -19.69 18.19 1.45
N SER A 78 -20.11 19.34 1.97
CA SER A 78 -21.04 20.28 1.34
C SER A 78 -20.48 21.69 1.20
N THR A 79 -19.18 21.84 1.47
CA THR A 79 -18.46 23.12 1.30
C THR A 79 -17.11 22.86 0.68
N LEU A 80 -16.59 23.82 -0.10
CA LEU A 80 -15.26 23.78 -0.66
C LEU A 80 -14.50 25.09 -0.39
N MET A 81 -13.17 25.02 -0.40
CA MET A 81 -12.27 26.14 -0.15
C MET A 81 -11.87 26.86 -1.44
N GLY A 82 -11.83 26.14 -2.53
CA GLY A 82 -11.41 26.61 -3.85
C GLY A 82 -11.02 25.42 -4.72
N PHE A 83 -10.21 25.69 -5.74
CA PHE A 83 -9.69 24.71 -6.70
C PHE A 83 -8.18 24.82 -6.75
N SER A 84 -7.47 23.79 -6.33
CA SER A 84 -6.00 23.73 -6.41
C SER A 84 -5.52 22.88 -7.59
N HIS A 85 -4.23 22.94 -7.92
CA HIS A 85 -3.71 22.43 -9.19
C HIS A 85 -2.94 21.12 -9.06
N THR A 86 -2.68 20.68 -7.83
CA THR A 86 -1.93 19.45 -7.57
C THR A 86 -2.62 18.63 -6.49
N HIS A 87 -2.81 17.32 -6.77
CA HIS A 87 -3.46 16.38 -5.86
C HIS A 87 -2.84 15.01 -6.02
N LEU A 88 -2.77 14.26 -4.92
CA LEU A 88 -2.51 12.83 -4.94
C LEU A 88 -3.81 12.07 -5.24
N SER A 89 -3.72 10.86 -5.77
CA SER A 89 -4.87 9.99 -6.03
C SER A 89 -4.65 8.64 -5.39
N GLY A 90 -5.51 8.29 -4.45
CA GLY A 90 -5.53 6.99 -3.80
C GLY A 90 -4.51 6.79 -2.68
N THR A 91 -3.78 7.82 -2.26
CA THR A 91 -2.75 7.68 -1.22
C THR A 91 -3.30 7.91 0.18
N GLY A 92 -2.77 7.19 1.17
CA GLY A 92 -3.05 7.39 2.59
C GLY A 92 -2.25 8.53 3.24
N CYS A 93 -1.74 9.49 2.47
CA CYS A 93 -0.97 10.61 2.99
C CYS A 93 -1.47 11.93 2.41
N ILE A 94 -1.60 12.95 3.28
CA ILE A 94 -2.08 14.27 2.89
C ILE A 94 -0.89 15.10 2.44
N ASP A 95 -0.89 15.58 1.19
CA ASP A 95 0.14 16.48 0.65
C ASP A 95 -0.39 17.24 -0.57
N LEU A 96 0.38 18.20 -1.08
CA LEU A 96 0.09 19.02 -2.26
C LEU A 96 -1.00 20.07 -2.02
N GLY A 97 -1.96 20.25 -2.95
CA GLY A 97 -2.95 21.34 -2.88
C GLY A 97 -2.38 22.69 -3.30
N ASP A 98 -1.43 22.68 -4.27
CA ASP A 98 -0.73 23.87 -4.71
C ASP A 98 -1.63 24.83 -5.51
N ILE A 99 -1.46 26.13 -5.29
CA ILE A 99 -2.02 27.21 -6.12
C ILE A 99 -3.55 27.18 -6.12
N LEU A 100 -4.18 27.59 -5.00
CA LEU A 100 -5.63 27.63 -4.89
C LEU A 100 -6.22 28.84 -5.61
N PHE A 101 -7.23 28.60 -6.43
CA PHE A 101 -8.09 29.61 -7.05
C PHE A 101 -9.50 29.53 -6.49
N ARG A 102 -10.04 30.64 -5.94
CA ARG A 102 -11.38 30.69 -5.38
C ARG A 102 -12.19 31.82 -6.01
N PRO A 103 -13.33 31.55 -6.70
CA PRO A 103 -14.09 32.54 -7.44
C PRO A 103 -15.07 33.35 -6.55
N SER A 104 -14.64 33.71 -5.33
CA SER A 104 -15.38 34.49 -4.36
C SER A 104 -14.51 34.92 -3.20
N LEU A 105 -14.84 36.01 -2.51
CA LEU A 105 -14.25 36.34 -1.21
C LEU A 105 -14.79 35.47 -0.07
N GLN A 106 -15.97 34.89 -0.24
CA GLN A 106 -16.58 34.00 0.74
C GLN A 106 -15.74 32.72 0.86
N THR A 107 -15.55 32.23 2.08
CA THR A 107 -14.89 30.96 2.38
C THR A 107 -15.42 30.39 3.70
N PRO A 108 -15.73 29.08 3.78
CA PRO A 108 -15.85 28.15 2.65
C PRO A 108 -17.04 28.45 1.74
N LEU A 109 -17.05 27.86 0.53
CA LEU A 109 -18.12 28.00 -0.46
C LEU A 109 -19.09 26.83 -0.35
N ALA A 110 -20.37 27.09 -0.07
CA ALA A 110 -21.41 26.06 -0.02
C ALA A 110 -21.74 25.51 -1.42
N PHE A 111 -21.86 24.19 -1.53
CA PHE A 111 -22.30 23.49 -2.75
C PHE A 111 -23.18 22.28 -2.44
N SER A 112 -23.70 21.65 -3.47
CA SER A 112 -24.48 20.40 -3.40
C SER A 112 -24.03 19.47 -4.51
N HIS A 113 -23.95 18.17 -4.25
CA HIS A 113 -23.58 17.14 -5.24
C HIS A 113 -24.52 17.12 -6.45
N SER A 114 -25.78 17.58 -6.31
CA SER A 114 -26.68 17.78 -7.45
C SER A 114 -26.26 18.91 -8.39
N ASP A 115 -25.36 19.76 -7.96
CA ASP A 115 -24.88 20.95 -8.68
C ASP A 115 -23.49 20.78 -9.27
N GLU A 116 -22.87 19.61 -9.05
CA GLU A 116 -21.56 19.27 -9.62
C GLU A 116 -21.65 18.17 -10.68
N LYS A 117 -20.63 18.11 -11.54
CA LYS A 117 -20.48 17.10 -12.58
C LYS A 117 -19.00 16.84 -12.80
N ALA A 118 -18.64 15.57 -12.99
CA ALA A 118 -17.31 15.15 -13.36
C ALA A 118 -17.32 14.19 -14.55
N SER A 119 -16.29 14.23 -15.36
CA SER A 119 -15.96 13.25 -16.39
C SER A 119 -14.46 13.33 -16.68
N PRO A 120 -13.85 12.35 -17.34
CA PRO A 120 -12.43 12.43 -17.66
C PRO A 120 -12.02 13.75 -18.31
N GLY A 121 -11.09 14.47 -17.65
CA GLY A 121 -10.61 15.78 -18.07
C GLY A 121 -11.57 16.96 -17.85
N TYR A 122 -12.66 16.79 -17.09
CA TYR A 122 -13.61 17.86 -16.83
C TYR A 122 -14.27 17.74 -15.45
N TYR A 123 -14.41 18.91 -14.78
CA TYR A 123 -15.22 19.05 -13.59
C TYR A 123 -16.00 20.37 -13.62
N SER A 124 -17.19 20.42 -13.04
CA SER A 124 -17.93 21.67 -12.86
C SER A 124 -18.78 21.65 -11.60
N VAL A 125 -18.99 22.83 -11.00
CA VAL A 125 -19.88 23.04 -9.85
C VAL A 125 -20.58 24.40 -9.93
N ASN A 126 -21.89 24.40 -9.66
CA ASN A 126 -22.66 25.63 -9.59
C ASN A 126 -22.76 26.13 -8.14
N LEU A 127 -21.92 27.08 -7.78
CA LEU A 127 -21.87 27.73 -6.46
C LEU A 127 -22.98 28.75 -6.34
N LYS A 128 -24.20 28.30 -5.99
CA LYS A 128 -25.45 29.09 -6.05
C LYS A 128 -25.41 30.32 -5.16
N GLU A 129 -24.83 30.22 -3.95
CA GLU A 129 -24.76 31.35 -3.00
C GLU A 129 -23.73 32.40 -3.46
N ALA A 130 -22.59 31.96 -3.96
CA ALA A 130 -21.58 32.84 -4.57
C ALA A 130 -22.02 33.40 -5.95
N GLY A 131 -23.04 32.79 -6.56
CA GLY A 131 -23.58 33.23 -7.85
C GLY A 131 -22.63 32.97 -9.02
N VAL A 132 -21.86 31.90 -9.01
CA VAL A 132 -20.89 31.56 -10.06
C VAL A 132 -20.96 30.07 -10.42
N LEU A 133 -20.91 29.77 -11.72
CA LEU A 133 -20.63 28.45 -12.23
C LEU A 133 -19.13 28.38 -12.49
N ALA A 134 -18.46 27.42 -11.84
CA ALA A 134 -17.06 27.10 -12.07
C ALA A 134 -16.98 25.83 -12.93
N GLU A 135 -16.14 25.85 -13.96
CA GLU A 135 -15.86 24.74 -14.86
C GLU A 135 -14.36 24.61 -15.02
N LEU A 136 -13.86 23.39 -14.96
CA LEU A 136 -12.45 23.07 -14.97
C LEU A 136 -12.13 22.07 -16.09
N THR A 137 -11.01 22.25 -16.76
CA THR A 137 -10.39 21.27 -17.66
C THR A 137 -8.87 21.42 -17.61
N THR A 138 -8.12 20.50 -18.21
CA THR A 138 -6.66 20.51 -18.15
C THR A 138 -6.05 20.11 -19.49
N THR A 139 -4.78 20.48 -19.69
CA THR A 139 -3.81 19.78 -20.53
C THR A 139 -2.74 19.14 -19.59
N PRO A 140 -1.72 18.45 -20.07
CA PRO A 140 -0.74 17.82 -19.16
C PRO A 140 -0.10 18.77 -18.14
N HIS A 141 0.18 20.04 -18.51
CA HIS A 141 0.83 21.01 -17.62
C HIS A 141 0.02 22.27 -17.36
N VAL A 142 -1.20 22.38 -17.85
CA VAL A 142 -1.99 23.60 -17.72
C VAL A 142 -3.37 23.27 -17.15
N GLY A 143 -3.73 23.97 -16.06
CA GLY A 143 -5.08 24.00 -15.53
C GLY A 143 -5.89 25.12 -16.22
N ILE A 144 -7.10 24.83 -16.65
CA ILE A 144 -7.96 25.81 -17.30
C ILE A 144 -9.27 25.95 -16.55
N HIS A 145 -9.58 27.15 -16.09
CA HIS A 145 -10.80 27.49 -15.39
C HIS A 145 -11.70 28.35 -16.27
N ARG A 146 -13.00 28.12 -16.19
CA ARG A 146 -14.04 29.00 -16.72
C ARG A 146 -15.01 29.39 -15.61
N TYR A 147 -15.11 30.70 -15.30
CA TYR A 147 -16.00 31.23 -14.30
C TYR A 147 -17.12 32.06 -14.93
N THR A 148 -18.37 31.61 -14.80
CA THR A 148 -19.54 32.29 -15.31
C THR A 148 -20.31 32.88 -14.15
N TYR A 149 -20.20 34.21 -13.95
CA TYR A 149 -20.88 34.93 -12.88
C TYR A 149 -22.30 35.32 -13.26
N LYS A 150 -23.22 35.23 -12.30
CA LYS A 150 -24.58 35.76 -12.49
C LYS A 150 -24.56 37.28 -12.63
N LYS A 151 -25.48 37.84 -13.44
CA LYS A 151 -25.60 39.28 -13.64
C LYS A 151 -25.80 39.99 -12.31
N GLY A 152 -24.99 41.03 -12.06
CA GLY A 152 -25.02 41.84 -10.84
C GLY A 152 -24.17 41.31 -9.68
N ILE A 153 -23.49 40.20 -9.86
CA ILE A 153 -22.46 39.73 -8.94
C ILE A 153 -21.13 40.35 -9.38
N GLU A 154 -20.38 40.89 -8.42
CA GLU A 154 -19.01 41.34 -8.66
C GLU A 154 -18.12 40.10 -8.85
N ALA A 155 -17.43 40.01 -9.97
CA ALA A 155 -16.53 38.93 -10.27
C ALA A 155 -15.20 39.10 -9.53
N THR A 156 -15.04 38.42 -8.44
CA THR A 156 -13.78 38.38 -7.69
C THR A 156 -13.17 36.98 -7.75
N LEU A 157 -11.84 36.92 -7.87
CA LEU A 157 -11.05 35.71 -7.88
C LEU A 157 -9.89 35.85 -6.90
N VAL A 158 -9.83 35.00 -5.92
CA VAL A 158 -8.70 34.92 -4.97
C VAL A 158 -7.70 33.90 -5.48
N VAL A 159 -6.44 34.29 -5.56
CA VAL A 159 -5.30 33.40 -5.78
C VAL A 159 -4.56 33.29 -4.46
N ASP A 160 -4.46 32.10 -3.90
CA ASP A 160 -3.98 31.84 -2.55
C ASP A 160 -2.85 30.83 -2.57
N MET A 161 -1.64 31.29 -2.26
CA MET A 161 -0.44 30.46 -2.15
C MET A 161 -0.23 29.97 -0.71
N ASP A 162 -0.99 30.48 0.28
CA ASP A 162 -0.97 30.01 1.67
C ASP A 162 -1.84 28.76 1.90
N HIS A 163 -2.60 28.35 0.88
CA HIS A 163 -3.41 27.15 0.97
C HIS A 163 -2.53 25.90 1.00
N LEU A 164 -2.76 25.05 1.98
CA LEU A 164 -2.11 23.76 2.20
C LEU A 164 -3.19 22.75 2.59
N LEU A 165 -3.04 21.49 2.24
CA LEU A 165 -4.00 20.44 2.64
C LEU A 165 -3.76 19.95 4.06
N ASP A 166 -2.51 20.01 4.53
CA ASP A 166 -2.11 19.63 5.89
C ASP A 166 -1.15 20.67 6.52
N ASN A 167 -0.48 20.29 7.63
CA ASN A 167 0.49 21.08 8.37
C ASN A 167 1.87 21.16 7.69
N GLU A 168 1.90 21.24 6.37
CA GLU A 168 3.13 21.46 5.63
C GLU A 168 3.78 22.78 6.00
N TYR A 169 5.08 22.83 5.92
CA TYR A 169 5.84 24.05 6.19
C TYR A 169 6.15 24.78 4.89
N MET A 170 5.74 26.06 4.78
CA MET A 170 6.09 26.91 3.65
C MET A 170 7.39 27.66 3.89
N TYR A 171 8.42 27.34 3.11
CA TYR A 171 9.69 28.06 3.13
C TYR A 171 9.59 29.42 2.44
N GLU A 172 8.97 29.45 1.26
CA GLU A 172 8.88 30.66 0.41
C GLU A 172 7.63 30.58 -0.46
N GLY A 173 7.01 31.72 -0.72
CA GLY A 173 5.88 31.81 -1.64
C GLY A 173 5.60 33.28 -1.99
N TRP A 174 5.22 33.50 -3.24
CA TRP A 174 4.79 34.81 -3.71
C TRP A 174 3.92 34.72 -4.94
N VAL A 175 3.08 35.77 -5.15
CA VAL A 175 2.30 36.00 -6.37
C VAL A 175 2.52 37.45 -6.83
N LYS A 176 2.73 37.67 -8.14
CA LYS A 176 3.02 38.99 -8.72
C LYS A 176 2.24 39.21 -9.99
N ARG A 177 1.84 40.46 -10.21
CA ARG A 177 1.31 40.92 -11.49
C ARG A 177 2.45 41.14 -12.48
N THR A 178 2.35 40.55 -13.64
CA THR A 178 3.35 40.66 -14.74
C THR A 178 2.74 41.29 -16.01
N GLY A 179 1.39 41.39 -16.10
CA GLY A 179 0.69 41.98 -17.19
C GLY A 179 -0.68 42.56 -16.76
N ASP A 180 -1.43 43.13 -17.72
CA ASP A 180 -2.79 43.59 -17.46
C ASP A 180 -3.77 42.42 -17.22
N ASN A 181 -3.44 41.25 -17.73
CA ASN A 181 -4.23 40.05 -17.61
C ASN A 181 -3.33 38.84 -17.26
N GLU A 182 -2.24 39.06 -16.53
CA GLU A 182 -1.27 37.99 -16.22
C GLU A 182 -0.72 38.12 -14.80
N LEU A 183 -0.63 36.97 -14.12
CA LEU A 183 0.08 36.79 -12.85
C LEU A 183 1.15 35.70 -13.02
N THR A 184 2.19 35.83 -12.22
CA THR A 184 3.17 34.76 -11.98
C THR A 184 3.32 34.52 -10.48
N GLY A 185 3.79 33.33 -10.12
CA GLY A 185 4.07 33.02 -8.72
C GLY A 185 4.82 31.73 -8.54
N MET A 186 5.23 31.52 -7.32
CA MET A 186 5.88 30.28 -6.91
C MET A 186 5.60 30.01 -5.45
N ARG A 187 5.70 28.75 -5.07
CA ARG A 187 5.85 28.33 -3.68
C ARG A 187 6.89 27.22 -3.54
N ARG A 188 7.52 27.19 -2.37
CA ARG A 188 8.41 26.12 -1.94
C ARG A 188 7.96 25.66 -0.57
N THR A 189 7.60 24.39 -0.47
CA THR A 189 7.08 23.78 0.75
C THR A 189 7.94 22.60 1.18
N ARG A 190 7.77 22.18 2.42
CA ARG A 190 8.08 20.87 2.96
C ARG A 190 6.76 20.22 3.36
N GLY A 191 6.46 19.12 2.79
CA GLY A 191 5.40 18.22 3.15
C GLY A 191 6.00 16.84 3.38
N TRP A 192 5.50 15.85 2.69
CA TRP A 192 6.00 14.48 2.71
C TRP A 192 7.45 14.37 2.20
N VAL A 193 7.86 15.28 1.32
CA VAL A 193 9.28 15.49 0.95
C VAL A 193 9.77 16.88 1.35
N ASP A 194 11.08 17.01 1.57
CA ASP A 194 11.69 18.22 2.13
C ASP A 194 11.60 19.47 1.24
N ASN A 195 11.53 19.32 -0.09
CA ASN A 195 11.59 20.43 -1.01
C ASN A 195 10.66 20.22 -2.20
N GLN A 196 9.47 20.77 -2.09
CA GLN A 196 8.51 20.84 -3.19
C GLN A 196 8.51 22.23 -3.79
N TYR A 197 8.79 22.35 -5.10
CA TYR A 197 8.77 23.59 -5.83
C TYR A 197 7.64 23.58 -6.84
N VAL A 198 6.82 24.62 -6.85
CA VAL A 198 5.81 24.84 -7.88
C VAL A 198 5.87 26.28 -8.34
N PHE A 199 6.10 26.48 -9.62
CA PHE A 199 6.05 27.76 -10.31
C PHE A 199 4.83 27.79 -11.20
N PHE A 200 4.18 28.97 -11.34
CA PHE A 200 3.05 29.10 -12.24
C PHE A 200 3.04 30.42 -13.01
N VAL A 201 2.39 30.38 -14.17
CA VAL A 201 2.00 31.54 -14.96
C VAL A 201 0.49 31.42 -15.22
N ALA A 202 -0.29 32.41 -14.78
CA ALA A 202 -1.72 32.48 -15.00
C ALA A 202 -2.09 33.62 -15.97
N GLN A 203 -2.77 33.27 -17.07
CA GLN A 203 -3.27 34.20 -18.07
C GLN A 203 -4.81 34.23 -18.07
N PHE A 204 -5.39 35.45 -18.13
CA PHE A 204 -6.84 35.64 -18.10
C PHE A 204 -7.35 36.14 -19.45
N SER A 205 -8.56 35.73 -19.84
CA SER A 205 -9.20 36.08 -21.10
C SER A 205 -9.54 37.57 -21.23
N GLN A 206 -9.47 38.32 -20.14
CA GLN A 206 -9.64 39.78 -20.09
C GLN A 206 -8.79 40.37 -18.96
N PRO A 207 -8.43 41.68 -19.05
CA PRO A 207 -7.73 42.35 -17.97
C PRO A 207 -8.59 42.37 -16.68
N PHE A 208 -7.91 42.26 -15.53
CA PHE A 208 -8.57 42.53 -14.25
C PHE A 208 -8.63 44.04 -14.03
N SER A 209 -9.81 44.53 -13.57
CA SER A 209 -10.09 45.93 -13.32
C SER A 209 -9.35 46.46 -12.08
N SER A 210 -9.11 45.57 -11.09
CA SER A 210 -8.28 45.85 -9.93
C SER A 210 -7.61 44.58 -9.41
N MET A 211 -6.51 44.80 -8.72
CA MET A 211 -5.80 43.77 -7.95
C MET A 211 -5.49 44.34 -6.57
N GLU A 212 -5.96 43.66 -5.54
CA GLU A 212 -5.52 43.85 -4.16
C GLU A 212 -4.55 42.73 -3.78
N GLN A 213 -3.56 43.04 -2.97
CA GLN A 213 -2.57 42.09 -2.52
C GLN A 213 -2.50 42.07 -0.98
N PRO A 214 -3.37 41.28 -0.32
CA PRO A 214 -3.42 41.21 1.15
C PRO A 214 -2.12 40.78 1.78
N SER A 215 -1.34 39.93 1.09
CA SER A 215 0.00 39.49 1.46
C SER A 215 0.87 39.28 0.20
N GLU A 216 2.16 38.97 0.37
CA GLU A 216 3.02 38.58 -0.76
C GLU A 216 2.52 37.30 -1.43
N ARG A 217 1.75 36.48 -0.74
CA ARG A 217 1.30 35.15 -1.15
C ARG A 217 -0.17 35.09 -1.57
N GLN A 218 -0.89 36.21 -1.47
CA GLN A 218 -2.31 36.28 -1.86
C GLN A 218 -2.58 37.43 -2.81
N ALA A 219 -3.43 37.20 -3.80
CA ALA A 219 -3.95 38.21 -4.70
C ALA A 219 -5.47 38.09 -4.80
N VAL A 220 -6.17 39.25 -4.76
CA VAL A 220 -7.59 39.35 -5.01
C VAL A 220 -7.79 40.17 -6.30
N LEU A 221 -8.34 39.52 -7.32
CA LEU A 221 -8.59 40.12 -8.63
C LEU A 221 -10.08 40.45 -8.77
N THR A 222 -10.38 41.62 -9.33
CA THR A 222 -11.76 42.01 -9.72
C THR A 222 -11.83 42.13 -11.23
N PHE A 223 -12.91 41.64 -11.83
CA PHE A 223 -13.12 41.66 -13.27
C PHE A 223 -14.42 42.42 -13.64
N ASP A 224 -14.41 43.06 -14.83
CA ASP A 224 -15.61 43.68 -15.39
C ASP A 224 -16.53 42.61 -15.99
N THR A 225 -17.72 42.47 -15.41
CA THR A 225 -18.76 41.53 -15.86
C THR A 225 -19.83 42.17 -16.71
N THR A 226 -19.71 43.47 -17.07
CA THR A 226 -20.72 44.20 -17.85
C THR A 226 -20.99 43.59 -19.22
N THR A 227 -19.98 42.88 -19.79
CA THR A 227 -20.10 42.17 -21.07
C THR A 227 -20.91 40.89 -20.99
N GLY A 228 -21.09 40.34 -19.78
CA GLY A 228 -21.72 39.02 -19.53
C GLY A 228 -20.94 37.83 -20.06
N LYS A 229 -19.66 38.01 -20.46
CA LYS A 229 -18.79 36.93 -20.90
C LYS A 229 -18.18 36.22 -19.70
N PRO A 230 -17.98 34.88 -19.75
CA PRO A 230 -17.20 34.14 -18.76
C PRO A 230 -15.78 34.66 -18.69
N ILE A 231 -15.16 34.50 -17.50
CA ILE A 231 -13.71 34.67 -17.31
C ILE A 231 -13.06 33.31 -17.49
N VAL A 232 -12.17 33.19 -18.47
CA VAL A 232 -11.34 32.02 -18.67
C VAL A 232 -9.94 32.34 -18.15
N CYS A 233 -9.38 31.41 -17.34
CA CYS A 233 -8.02 31.48 -16.82
C CYS A 233 -7.27 30.22 -17.24
N LYS A 234 -6.03 30.38 -17.73
CA LYS A 234 -5.09 29.31 -18.03
C LYS A 234 -3.93 29.41 -17.06
N VAL A 235 -3.59 28.32 -16.36
CA VAL A 235 -2.54 28.29 -15.34
C VAL A 235 -1.53 27.22 -15.74
N GLY A 236 -0.42 27.63 -16.34
CA GLY A 236 0.72 26.77 -16.66
C GLY A 236 1.57 26.54 -15.41
N VAL A 237 1.96 25.30 -15.14
CA VAL A 237 2.74 24.88 -13.96
C VAL A 237 4.06 24.28 -14.37
N SER A 238 5.09 24.43 -13.51
CA SER A 238 6.39 23.76 -13.64
C SER A 238 7.03 23.59 -12.25
N ILE A 239 7.71 22.48 -12.02
CA ILE A 239 8.54 22.30 -10.82
C ILE A 239 9.98 22.80 -11.02
N VAL A 240 10.30 23.32 -12.20
CA VAL A 240 11.65 23.78 -12.58
C VAL A 240 11.81 25.28 -12.36
N ASN A 241 11.04 26.11 -13.07
CA ASN A 241 11.07 27.57 -12.98
C ASN A 241 9.87 28.24 -13.68
N GLU A 242 9.75 29.57 -13.55
CA GLU A 242 8.68 30.39 -14.13
C GLU A 242 8.71 30.36 -15.68
N GLU A 243 9.89 30.38 -16.31
CA GLU A 243 10.03 30.35 -17.75
C GLU A 243 9.47 29.06 -18.35
N ASN A 244 9.67 27.93 -17.67
CA ASN A 244 9.12 26.65 -18.08
C ASN A 244 7.60 26.59 -17.86
N ALA A 245 7.09 27.13 -16.77
CA ALA A 245 5.64 27.24 -16.57
C ALA A 245 4.96 28.05 -17.68
N ARG A 246 5.61 29.12 -18.14
CA ARG A 246 5.18 29.92 -19.31
C ARG A 246 5.23 29.11 -20.60
N LEU A 247 6.34 28.41 -20.82
CA LEU A 247 6.53 27.58 -22.00
C LEU A 247 5.51 26.45 -22.10
N ASN A 248 5.21 25.79 -20.98
CA ASN A 248 4.15 24.78 -20.89
C ASN A 248 2.80 25.37 -21.29
N LEU A 249 2.44 26.52 -20.72
CA LEU A 249 1.19 27.22 -21.01
C LEU A 249 1.08 27.59 -22.50
N GLU A 250 2.14 28.21 -23.09
CA GLU A 250 2.14 28.64 -24.48
C GLU A 250 2.06 27.44 -25.46
N GLN A 251 2.90 26.44 -25.28
CA GLN A 251 2.95 25.29 -26.20
C GLN A 251 1.68 24.46 -26.20
N GLU A 252 1.06 24.29 -25.05
CA GLU A 252 -0.13 23.44 -24.92
C GLU A 252 -1.44 24.18 -25.25
N THR A 253 -1.48 25.50 -25.15
CA THR A 253 -2.77 26.22 -25.22
C THR A 253 -2.86 27.36 -26.22
N ASP A 254 -1.77 27.86 -26.79
CA ASP A 254 -1.82 29.05 -27.71
C ASP A 254 -2.63 28.80 -28.96
N SER A 255 -2.64 27.56 -29.49
CA SER A 255 -3.44 27.19 -30.66
C SER A 255 -4.95 27.31 -30.43
N TYR A 256 -5.39 27.25 -29.15
CA TYR A 256 -6.78 27.36 -28.73
C TYR A 256 -7.15 28.76 -28.24
N GLY A 257 -6.16 29.60 -27.93
CA GLY A 257 -6.38 30.88 -27.25
C GLY A 257 -7.07 30.69 -25.90
N PHE A 258 -8.27 31.28 -25.72
CA PHE A 258 -9.11 31.13 -24.53
C PHE A 258 -10.39 30.32 -24.79
N ASP A 259 -10.40 29.45 -25.82
CA ASP A 259 -11.54 28.59 -26.12
C ASP A 259 -11.51 27.35 -25.20
N PHE A 260 -12.22 27.50 -24.07
CA PHE A 260 -12.33 26.45 -23.05
C PHE A 260 -12.89 25.14 -23.63
N ASP A 261 -13.92 25.25 -24.49
CA ASP A 261 -14.60 24.05 -25.02
C ASP A 261 -13.70 23.30 -25.99
N ALA A 262 -12.87 24.01 -26.78
CA ALA A 262 -11.89 23.37 -27.66
C ALA A 262 -10.79 22.65 -26.88
N ILE A 263 -10.30 23.23 -25.78
CA ILE A 263 -9.30 22.57 -24.91
C ILE A 263 -9.92 21.34 -24.22
N HIS A 264 -11.11 21.47 -23.66
CA HIS A 264 -11.82 20.35 -23.03
C HIS A 264 -12.04 19.21 -24.04
N GLN A 265 -12.44 19.52 -25.28
CA GLN A 265 -12.64 18.49 -26.30
C GLN A 265 -11.32 17.78 -26.67
N ALA A 266 -10.19 18.50 -26.68
CA ALA A 266 -8.88 17.91 -26.92
C ALA A 266 -8.50 16.92 -25.82
N THR A 267 -8.62 17.33 -24.55
CA THR A 267 -8.36 16.46 -23.39
C THR A 267 -9.30 15.25 -23.33
N ARG A 268 -10.58 15.46 -23.64
CA ARG A 268 -11.54 14.35 -23.78
C ARG A 268 -11.08 13.35 -24.85
N SER A 269 -10.59 13.85 -26.01
CA SER A 269 -10.09 12.98 -27.09
C SER A 269 -8.84 12.18 -26.69
N ASP A 270 -7.98 12.77 -25.84
CA ASP A 270 -6.82 12.03 -25.29
C ASP A 270 -7.27 10.94 -24.34
N TRP A 271 -8.22 11.22 -23.46
CA TRP A 271 -8.84 10.18 -22.61
C TRP A 271 -9.56 9.09 -23.41
N GLU A 272 -10.25 9.44 -24.50
CA GLU A 272 -10.87 8.44 -25.39
C GLU A 272 -9.83 7.46 -25.95
N LYS A 273 -8.65 7.93 -26.34
CA LYS A 273 -7.54 7.08 -26.81
C LYS A 273 -7.02 6.16 -25.73
N GLU A 274 -6.83 6.72 -24.52
CA GLU A 274 -6.30 5.98 -23.37
C GLU A 274 -7.27 4.92 -22.83
N LEU A 275 -8.57 5.16 -22.91
CA LEU A 275 -9.59 4.21 -22.46
C LEU A 275 -9.94 3.17 -23.52
N ASP A 276 -9.70 3.47 -24.81
CA ASP A 276 -9.97 2.54 -25.93
C ASP A 276 -8.89 1.44 -26.06
N VAL A 277 -7.90 1.40 -25.15
CA VAL A 277 -6.89 0.33 -25.12
C VAL A 277 -7.49 -1.00 -24.66
N ILE A 278 -8.56 -0.98 -23.85
CA ILE A 278 -9.33 -2.16 -23.48
C ILE A 278 -10.81 -1.85 -23.62
N THR A 279 -11.52 -2.63 -24.42
CA THR A 279 -12.98 -2.52 -24.57
C THR A 279 -13.67 -3.81 -24.14
N VAL A 280 -14.79 -3.69 -23.43
CA VAL A 280 -15.53 -4.85 -22.90
C VAL A 280 -16.97 -4.90 -23.44
N GLU A 281 -17.49 -6.11 -23.63
CA GLU A 281 -18.85 -6.40 -24.05
C GLU A 281 -19.49 -7.36 -23.06
N GLY A 282 -20.79 -7.18 -22.77
CA GLY A 282 -21.49 -7.96 -21.73
C GLY A 282 -21.33 -7.32 -20.34
N GLY A 283 -21.57 -8.09 -19.30
CA GLY A 283 -21.61 -7.60 -17.93
C GLY A 283 -22.77 -6.65 -17.65
N THR A 284 -22.95 -6.25 -16.40
CA THR A 284 -23.92 -5.24 -15.96
C THR A 284 -23.40 -3.82 -16.24
N GLU A 285 -24.26 -2.81 -16.13
CA GLU A 285 -23.85 -1.40 -16.19
C GLU A 285 -22.85 -1.07 -15.08
N ALA A 286 -23.12 -1.53 -13.84
CA ALA A 286 -22.25 -1.35 -12.69
C ALA A 286 -20.83 -1.93 -12.91
N GLU A 287 -20.73 -3.14 -13.42
CA GLU A 287 -19.44 -3.77 -13.75
C GLU A 287 -18.67 -3.00 -14.82
N ARG A 288 -19.35 -2.49 -15.85
CA ARG A 288 -18.70 -1.65 -16.89
C ARG A 288 -18.25 -0.30 -16.33
N THR A 289 -19.07 0.34 -15.50
CA THR A 289 -18.74 1.60 -14.84
C THR A 289 -17.50 1.41 -13.96
N ASN A 290 -17.48 0.38 -13.11
CA ASN A 290 -16.32 0.05 -12.28
C ASN A 290 -15.08 -0.22 -13.15
N PHE A 291 -15.22 -0.98 -14.24
CA PHE A 291 -14.10 -1.33 -15.12
C PHE A 291 -13.47 -0.11 -15.79
N TYR A 292 -14.29 0.76 -16.39
CA TYR A 292 -13.75 1.93 -17.08
C TYR A 292 -13.29 3.02 -16.11
N THR A 293 -13.89 3.11 -14.92
CA THR A 293 -13.38 3.99 -13.85
C THR A 293 -12.06 3.49 -13.30
N ALA A 294 -11.90 2.18 -13.09
CA ALA A 294 -10.61 1.58 -12.74
C ALA A 294 -9.55 1.85 -13.82
N LEU A 295 -9.91 1.70 -15.12
CA LEU A 295 -8.98 2.02 -16.19
C LEU A 295 -8.62 3.52 -16.23
N TYR A 296 -9.55 4.41 -15.89
CA TYR A 296 -9.31 5.85 -15.73
C TYR A 296 -8.34 6.11 -14.57
N HIS A 297 -8.62 5.60 -13.36
CA HIS A 297 -7.74 5.77 -12.19
C HIS A 297 -6.33 5.25 -12.45
N SER A 298 -6.18 4.10 -13.12
CA SER A 298 -4.87 3.52 -13.45
C SER A 298 -4.00 4.39 -14.38
N LYS A 299 -4.53 5.51 -14.90
CA LYS A 299 -3.82 6.44 -15.80
C LYS A 299 -3.72 7.87 -15.27
N ILE A 300 -3.99 8.05 -13.97
CA ILE A 300 -3.78 9.32 -13.27
C ILE A 300 -2.34 9.42 -12.79
N ILE A 301 -1.83 8.39 -12.13
CA ILE A 301 -0.46 8.27 -11.58
C ILE A 301 0.27 7.12 -12.32
N PRO A 302 1.60 7.21 -12.50
CA PRO A 302 2.55 8.26 -12.10
C PRO A 302 2.37 9.54 -12.92
N ASN A 303 2.83 10.67 -12.37
CA ASN A 303 2.66 11.98 -13.02
C ASN A 303 3.89 12.34 -13.86
N ILE A 304 3.69 13.02 -14.99
CA ILE A 304 4.76 13.61 -15.80
C ILE A 304 5.46 14.69 -14.94
N ALA A 305 6.77 14.56 -14.81
CA ALA A 305 7.65 15.46 -14.05
C ALA A 305 8.58 16.31 -14.92
N SER A 306 8.59 16.06 -16.23
CA SER A 306 9.36 16.88 -17.20
C SER A 306 8.45 17.90 -17.87
N ASP A 307 8.95 19.15 -18.03
CA ASP A 307 8.30 20.18 -18.83
C ASP A 307 8.35 19.88 -20.34
N VAL A 308 7.59 20.61 -21.15
CA VAL A 308 7.49 20.39 -22.62
C VAL A 308 8.83 20.52 -23.37
N ASN A 309 9.84 21.19 -22.78
CA ASN A 309 11.20 21.26 -23.30
C ASN A 309 12.11 20.10 -22.81
N GLY A 310 11.57 19.15 -22.06
CA GLY A 310 12.27 18.02 -21.48
C GLY A 310 13.07 18.33 -20.21
N GLN A 311 13.01 19.54 -19.68
CA GLN A 311 13.65 19.86 -18.39
C GLN A 311 12.84 19.29 -17.23
N TYR A 312 13.53 18.83 -16.18
CA TYR A 312 12.96 18.34 -14.94
C TYR A 312 13.90 18.61 -13.76
N ARG A 313 13.35 18.63 -12.55
CA ARG A 313 14.12 18.73 -11.31
C ARG A 313 14.46 17.34 -10.81
N ARG A 314 15.77 17.11 -10.52
CA ARG A 314 16.27 15.84 -9.98
C ARG A 314 16.14 15.79 -8.45
N HIS A 315 16.30 14.62 -7.86
CA HIS A 315 16.29 14.42 -6.40
C HIS A 315 17.43 15.14 -5.67
N ASP A 316 18.51 15.52 -6.34
CA ASP A 316 19.57 16.38 -5.80
C ASP A 316 19.28 17.88 -5.97
N MET A 317 18.06 18.24 -6.37
CA MET A 317 17.57 19.59 -6.66
C MET A 317 18.19 20.25 -7.91
N SER A 318 19.12 19.63 -8.60
CA SER A 318 19.62 20.12 -9.89
C SER A 318 18.57 19.99 -11.00
N VAL A 319 18.76 20.71 -12.08
CA VAL A 319 17.90 20.63 -13.27
C VAL A 319 18.63 19.87 -14.37
N ALA A 320 17.96 18.88 -14.95
CA ALA A 320 18.44 18.10 -16.09
C ALA A 320 17.46 18.18 -17.26
N THR A 321 17.86 17.65 -18.41
CA THR A 321 17.03 17.58 -19.63
C THR A 321 17.05 16.16 -20.16
N ILE A 322 15.89 15.59 -20.37
CA ILE A 322 15.73 14.27 -20.98
C ILE A 322 15.86 14.31 -22.50
N PRO A 323 16.23 13.21 -23.16
CA PRO A 323 16.23 13.10 -24.62
C PRO A 323 14.83 13.37 -25.22
N ALA A 324 14.78 13.96 -26.39
CA ALA A 324 13.53 14.25 -27.10
C ALA A 324 12.70 12.97 -27.33
N GLY A 325 11.40 13.02 -27.03
CA GLY A 325 10.48 11.91 -27.19
C GLY A 325 10.39 10.97 -25.98
N ARG A 326 11.21 11.15 -24.93
CA ARG A 326 11.09 10.49 -23.62
C ARG A 326 10.26 11.37 -22.68
N ARG A 327 9.63 10.76 -21.68
CA ARG A 327 8.98 11.45 -20.56
C ARG A 327 9.69 11.10 -19.26
N GLN A 328 9.78 12.05 -18.35
CA GLN A 328 10.20 11.82 -16.96
C GLN A 328 8.97 11.73 -16.10
N PHE A 329 8.94 10.72 -15.23
CA PHE A 329 7.83 10.51 -14.30
C PHE A 329 8.26 10.66 -12.84
N SER A 330 7.31 11.00 -11.98
CA SER A 330 7.41 10.98 -10.52
C SER A 330 6.10 10.46 -9.91
N THR A 331 6.05 10.34 -8.60
CA THR A 331 4.89 9.81 -7.86
C THR A 331 4.72 8.31 -8.16
N PHE A 332 5.63 7.50 -7.63
CA PHE A 332 5.55 6.04 -7.74
C PHE A 332 5.31 5.42 -6.36
N SER A 333 4.17 4.80 -6.14
CA SER A 333 3.96 3.93 -5.00
C SER A 333 4.48 2.52 -5.33
N THR A 334 5.81 2.31 -5.23
CA THR A 334 6.41 1.06 -5.74
C THR A 334 5.99 -0.16 -4.94
N TRP A 335 5.71 -0.03 -3.62
CA TRP A 335 5.22 -1.09 -2.75
C TRP A 335 3.86 -1.66 -3.19
N ASP A 336 2.99 -0.80 -3.71
CA ASP A 336 1.66 -1.15 -4.17
C ASP A 336 1.68 -1.61 -5.62
N THR A 337 2.16 -0.76 -6.50
CA THR A 337 1.99 -0.88 -7.97
C THR A 337 2.82 -1.99 -8.60
N PHE A 338 3.88 -2.49 -7.95
CA PHE A 338 4.63 -3.63 -8.49
C PHE A 338 3.77 -4.88 -8.65
N ARG A 339 2.69 -5.02 -7.87
CA ARG A 339 1.87 -6.24 -7.77
C ARG A 339 0.98 -6.46 -8.98
N ALA A 340 0.25 -5.42 -9.44
CA ALA A 340 -0.66 -5.54 -10.59
C ALA A 340 -0.46 -4.45 -11.64
N TRP A 341 -0.28 -3.19 -11.22
CA TRP A 341 -0.25 -2.05 -12.12
C TRP A 341 0.91 -2.11 -13.11
N HIS A 342 2.15 -2.28 -12.64
CA HIS A 342 3.32 -2.41 -13.51
C HIS A 342 3.25 -3.64 -14.41
N PRO A 343 2.90 -4.85 -13.93
CA PRO A 343 2.65 -6.01 -14.79
C PRO A 343 1.59 -5.77 -15.87
N MET A 344 0.50 -5.05 -15.56
CA MET A 344 -0.52 -4.66 -16.53
C MET A 344 0.06 -3.75 -17.62
N MET A 345 0.86 -2.74 -17.22
CA MET A 345 1.46 -1.81 -18.17
C MET A 345 2.46 -2.49 -19.10
N THR A 346 3.15 -3.56 -18.69
CA THR A 346 3.99 -4.35 -19.60
C THR A 346 3.22 -4.95 -20.76
N LEU A 347 1.92 -5.22 -20.58
CA LEU A 347 1.04 -5.71 -21.65
C LEU A 347 0.52 -4.58 -22.55
N LEU A 348 0.24 -3.39 -21.98
CA LEU A 348 -0.47 -2.30 -22.65
C LEU A 348 0.45 -1.30 -23.36
N ASP A 349 1.54 -0.86 -22.70
CA ASP A 349 2.41 0.20 -23.23
C ASP A 349 3.89 -0.01 -22.85
N THR A 350 4.62 -0.68 -23.72
CA THR A 350 6.05 -0.96 -23.52
C THR A 350 6.93 0.30 -23.61
N THR A 351 6.47 1.37 -24.26
CA THR A 351 7.17 2.66 -24.33
C THR A 351 7.08 3.37 -22.99
N LEU A 352 5.89 3.43 -22.42
CA LEU A 352 5.66 3.98 -21.09
C LEU A 352 6.49 3.26 -20.03
N VAL A 353 6.53 1.90 -20.07
CA VAL A 353 7.36 1.11 -19.14
C VAL A 353 8.84 1.45 -19.26
N ASN A 354 9.38 1.64 -20.48
CA ASN A 354 10.76 2.08 -20.65
C ASN A 354 11.01 3.47 -20.04
N ASP A 355 10.10 4.43 -20.27
CA ASP A 355 10.20 5.77 -19.71
C ASP A 355 10.19 5.75 -18.17
N MET A 356 9.33 4.89 -17.57
CA MET A 356 9.26 4.71 -16.12
C MET A 356 10.53 4.10 -15.53
N VAL A 357 11.02 2.99 -16.08
CA VAL A 357 12.26 2.37 -15.63
C VAL A 357 13.43 3.37 -15.73
N GLN A 358 13.51 4.11 -16.82
CA GLN A 358 14.56 5.12 -16.94
C GLN A 358 14.39 6.26 -15.93
N SER A 359 13.13 6.62 -15.57
CA SER A 359 12.87 7.61 -14.52
C SER A 359 13.38 7.14 -13.15
N LEU A 360 13.17 5.87 -12.81
CA LEU A 360 13.71 5.26 -11.58
C LEU A 360 15.25 5.27 -11.58
N LEU A 361 15.89 5.01 -12.73
CA LEU A 361 17.34 5.06 -12.86
C LEU A 361 17.90 6.49 -12.78
N ASP A 362 17.21 7.49 -13.35
CA ASP A 362 17.60 8.89 -13.23
C ASP A 362 17.49 9.38 -11.75
N MET A 363 16.55 8.85 -10.97
CA MET A 363 16.43 9.09 -9.52
C MET A 363 17.60 8.43 -8.77
N TYR A 364 17.96 7.19 -9.12
CA TYR A 364 19.14 6.51 -8.59
C TYR A 364 20.43 7.32 -8.87
N ASP A 365 20.59 7.82 -10.09
CA ASP A 365 21.77 8.63 -10.48
C ASP A 365 21.88 9.96 -9.69
N ALA A 366 20.76 10.46 -9.17
CA ALA A 366 20.73 11.67 -8.37
C ALA A 366 20.92 11.41 -6.86
N SER A 367 20.39 10.29 -6.34
CA SER A 367 20.35 10.00 -4.89
C SER A 367 21.33 8.91 -4.47
N GLY A 368 21.74 8.03 -5.39
CA GLY A 368 22.59 6.85 -5.12
C GLY A 368 21.83 5.62 -4.60
N GLU A 369 20.50 5.67 -4.62
CA GLU A 369 19.59 4.56 -4.30
C GLU A 369 18.38 4.62 -5.23
N LEU A 370 17.82 3.46 -5.62
CA LEU A 370 16.52 3.41 -6.30
C LEU A 370 15.42 3.88 -5.34
N PRO A 371 14.42 4.63 -5.83
CA PRO A 371 13.38 5.16 -4.97
C PRO A 371 12.45 4.06 -4.41
N LEU A 372 11.91 4.32 -3.22
CA LEU A 372 10.83 3.54 -2.59
C LEU A 372 9.48 4.17 -2.90
N TRP A 373 9.33 5.45 -2.58
CA TRP A 373 8.12 6.23 -2.79
C TRP A 373 8.46 7.69 -3.18
N PRO A 374 8.91 7.94 -4.42
CA PRO A 374 9.28 9.28 -4.86
C PRO A 374 8.04 10.15 -5.09
N LEU A 375 8.10 11.38 -4.59
CA LEU A 375 7.10 12.42 -4.79
C LEU A 375 7.78 13.69 -5.32
N SER A 376 7.25 14.29 -6.40
CA SER A 376 7.82 15.48 -7.03
C SER A 376 9.31 15.26 -7.37
N ALA A 377 10.23 16.00 -6.72
CA ALA A 377 11.66 15.87 -6.88
C ALA A 377 12.37 15.33 -5.62
N GLY A 378 11.70 14.49 -4.83
CA GLY A 378 12.22 13.96 -3.58
C GLY A 378 11.84 12.50 -3.33
N GLU A 379 12.42 11.92 -2.28
CA GLU A 379 12.12 10.59 -1.77
C GLU A 379 11.47 10.70 -0.39
N THR A 380 10.29 10.09 -0.21
CA THR A 380 9.58 10.12 1.08
C THR A 380 10.16 9.13 2.07
N GLY A 381 10.75 8.04 1.60
CA GLY A 381 11.21 6.91 2.42
C GLY A 381 10.07 6.08 3.01
N THR A 382 8.84 6.31 2.57
CA THR A 382 7.64 5.60 3.01
C THR A 382 7.60 4.20 2.40
N MET A 383 6.91 3.29 3.08
CA MET A 383 6.77 1.88 2.77
C MET A 383 8.07 1.06 2.82
N ILE A 384 7.93 -0.23 2.78
CA ILE A 384 9.00 -1.23 2.91
C ILE A 384 9.40 -1.79 1.54
N GLY A 385 10.33 -2.74 1.54
CA GLY A 385 10.84 -3.33 0.31
C GLY A 385 11.85 -2.43 -0.41
N TYR A 386 12.23 -2.84 -1.61
CA TYR A 386 12.95 -2.05 -2.63
C TYR A 386 12.42 -2.42 -4.02
N HIS A 387 11.08 -2.29 -4.17
CA HIS A 387 10.30 -2.86 -5.27
C HIS A 387 10.53 -2.19 -6.64
N SER A 388 11.22 -1.05 -6.71
CA SER A 388 11.80 -0.58 -7.98
C SER A 388 12.60 -1.69 -8.66
N THR A 389 13.23 -2.57 -7.87
CA THR A 389 13.92 -3.78 -8.32
C THR A 389 13.01 -4.77 -9.03
N SER A 390 11.83 -5.04 -8.46
CA SER A 390 10.81 -5.90 -9.07
C SER A 390 10.31 -5.33 -10.40
N ILE A 391 10.02 -4.02 -10.43
CA ILE A 391 9.56 -3.30 -11.64
C ILE A 391 10.59 -3.42 -12.77
N ILE A 392 11.86 -3.18 -12.47
CA ILE A 392 12.96 -3.24 -13.45
C ILE A 392 13.16 -4.68 -13.94
N ALA A 393 13.20 -5.67 -13.03
CA ALA A 393 13.38 -7.08 -13.36
C ALA A 393 12.23 -7.61 -14.21
N ASP A 394 10.97 -7.29 -13.85
CA ASP A 394 9.78 -7.73 -14.58
C ASP A 394 9.79 -7.19 -16.01
N ALA A 395 10.10 -5.90 -16.20
CA ALA A 395 10.25 -5.28 -17.51
C ALA A 395 11.34 -5.96 -18.34
N TYR A 396 12.54 -6.16 -17.78
CA TYR A 396 13.68 -6.75 -18.48
C TYR A 396 13.40 -8.18 -18.92
N LEU A 397 12.85 -9.01 -18.04
CA LEU A 397 12.57 -10.43 -18.30
C LEU A 397 11.45 -10.61 -19.33
N LYS A 398 10.53 -9.66 -19.43
CA LYS A 398 9.49 -9.57 -20.45
C LYS A 398 9.98 -8.97 -21.78
N GLY A 399 11.28 -8.67 -21.92
CA GLY A 399 11.88 -8.19 -23.16
C GLY A 399 11.76 -6.68 -23.38
N ILE A 400 11.30 -5.91 -22.39
CA ILE A 400 11.25 -4.44 -22.42
C ILE A 400 12.62 -3.93 -21.95
N ARG A 401 13.47 -3.48 -22.90
CA ARG A 401 14.92 -3.25 -22.66
C ARG A 401 15.41 -1.93 -23.26
N GLY A 402 14.61 -0.87 -23.16
CA GLY A 402 14.95 0.47 -23.66
C GLY A 402 15.87 1.29 -22.73
N TYR A 403 16.59 0.65 -21.85
CA TYR A 403 17.49 1.23 -20.84
C TYR A 403 18.79 0.42 -20.69
N ASP A 404 19.79 0.99 -19.99
CA ASP A 404 21.04 0.28 -19.71
C ASP A 404 20.80 -0.79 -18.61
N ALA A 405 20.77 -2.05 -19.01
CA ALA A 405 20.45 -3.17 -18.14
C ALA A 405 21.58 -3.49 -17.15
N GLU A 406 22.85 -3.25 -17.49
CA GLU A 406 23.98 -3.42 -16.57
C GLU A 406 23.96 -2.36 -15.47
N HIS A 407 23.72 -1.10 -15.85
CA HIS A 407 23.52 -0.01 -14.91
C HIS A 407 22.30 -0.27 -13.98
N ALA A 408 21.22 -0.77 -14.54
CA ALA A 408 20.02 -1.12 -13.77
C ALA A 408 20.30 -2.23 -12.75
N LEU A 409 21.03 -3.29 -13.13
CA LEU A 409 21.39 -4.36 -12.19
C LEU A 409 22.27 -3.82 -11.06
N GLU A 410 23.22 -2.94 -11.35
CA GLU A 410 24.07 -2.33 -10.32
C GLU A 410 23.25 -1.45 -9.37
N ALA A 411 22.32 -0.65 -9.89
CA ALA A 411 21.42 0.16 -9.08
C ALA A 411 20.54 -0.70 -8.14
N MET A 412 20.02 -1.82 -8.64
CA MET A 412 19.23 -2.78 -7.85
C MET A 412 20.05 -3.37 -6.69
N LYS A 413 21.28 -3.81 -6.96
CA LYS A 413 22.19 -4.39 -5.97
C LYS A 413 22.55 -3.38 -4.87
N ILE A 414 22.93 -2.16 -5.25
CA ILE A 414 23.29 -1.09 -4.32
C ILE A 414 22.10 -0.73 -3.43
N SER A 415 20.91 -0.61 -4.00
CA SER A 415 19.69 -0.28 -3.24
C SER A 415 19.33 -1.38 -2.23
N ALA A 416 19.47 -2.64 -2.59
CA ALA A 416 19.27 -3.77 -1.69
C ALA A 416 20.25 -3.79 -0.51
N GLU A 417 21.50 -3.32 -0.70
CA GLU A 417 22.51 -3.26 0.35
C GLU A 417 22.37 -2.05 1.28
N LYS A 418 21.87 -0.92 0.75
CA LYS A 418 21.78 0.34 1.47
C LYS A 418 20.47 0.55 2.21
N ASN A 419 19.44 -0.26 1.97
CA ASN A 419 18.11 -0.07 2.55
C ASN A 419 18.16 -0.01 4.08
N LYS A 420 17.70 1.14 4.65
CA LYS A 420 17.80 1.45 6.07
C LYS A 420 16.79 0.68 6.95
N LYS A 421 15.83 -0.01 6.36
CA LYS A 421 14.79 -0.76 7.09
C LYS A 421 15.23 -2.17 7.53
N GLY A 422 16.55 -2.39 7.67
CA GLY A 422 17.13 -3.60 8.27
C GLY A 422 17.92 -4.48 7.33
N ALA A 423 18.31 -3.98 6.14
CA ALA A 423 19.11 -4.76 5.18
C ALA A 423 20.44 -5.25 5.77
N ASP A 424 21.07 -4.46 6.66
CA ASP A 424 22.29 -4.82 7.36
C ASP A 424 22.16 -6.12 8.18
N TYR A 425 21.05 -6.26 8.93
CA TYR A 425 20.74 -7.51 9.66
C TYR A 425 20.31 -8.63 8.73
N TYR A 426 19.44 -8.34 7.75
CA TYR A 426 18.97 -9.30 6.77
C TYR A 426 20.11 -9.97 6.01
N ILE A 427 21.10 -9.19 5.56
CA ILE A 427 22.28 -9.69 4.83
C ILE A 427 23.20 -10.50 5.74
N LYS A 428 23.48 -10.01 6.96
CA LYS A 428 24.46 -10.60 7.86
C LYS A 428 23.90 -11.79 8.64
N GLU A 429 22.69 -11.68 9.17
CA GLU A 429 22.10 -12.65 10.11
C GLU A 429 21.03 -13.53 9.45
N GLY A 430 20.57 -13.15 8.26
CA GLY A 430 19.50 -13.85 7.54
C GLY A 430 18.11 -13.57 8.08
N PHE A 431 17.97 -12.65 9.05
CA PHE A 431 16.69 -12.15 9.54
C PHE A 431 16.87 -10.74 10.13
N ILE A 432 15.76 -10.03 10.31
CA ILE A 432 15.73 -8.68 10.90
C ILE A 432 15.21 -8.81 12.33
N PRO A 433 15.98 -8.41 13.36
CA PRO A 433 15.54 -8.52 14.76
C PRO A 433 14.39 -7.56 15.08
N THR A 434 13.26 -8.11 15.55
CA THR A 434 12.05 -7.32 15.84
C THR A 434 12.23 -6.35 17.02
N ASN A 435 13.16 -6.63 17.95
CA ASN A 435 13.49 -5.72 19.04
C ASN A 435 14.47 -4.61 18.67
N ILE A 436 14.86 -4.50 17.38
CA ILE A 436 15.77 -3.46 16.88
C ILE A 436 15.12 -2.67 15.75
N LYS A 437 14.36 -3.35 14.89
CA LYS A 437 13.66 -2.74 13.75
C LYS A 437 12.18 -3.09 13.80
N LYS A 438 11.34 -2.08 13.63
CA LYS A 438 9.91 -2.30 13.39
C LYS A 438 9.68 -2.95 12.01
N GLU A 439 8.50 -3.50 11.78
CA GLU A 439 8.10 -4.11 10.50
C GLU A 439 9.02 -5.24 10.04
N SER A 440 9.75 -5.85 10.98
CA SER A 440 10.88 -6.76 10.71
C SER A 440 10.50 -7.99 9.88
N VAL A 441 9.30 -8.53 10.09
CA VAL A 441 8.79 -9.70 9.33
C VAL A 441 8.42 -9.27 7.92
N SER A 442 7.62 -8.23 7.76
CA SER A 442 7.22 -7.71 6.45
C SER A 442 8.42 -7.31 5.60
N CYS A 443 9.35 -6.52 6.17
CA CYS A 443 10.59 -6.13 5.48
C CYS A 443 11.38 -7.34 5.00
N LEU A 444 11.55 -8.36 5.86
CA LEU A 444 12.29 -9.56 5.49
C LEU A 444 11.64 -10.32 4.34
N LEU A 445 10.32 -10.50 4.38
CA LEU A 445 9.58 -11.25 3.37
C LEU A 445 9.66 -10.55 2.01
N GLU A 446 9.52 -9.23 1.99
CA GLU A 446 9.57 -8.44 0.77
C GLU A 446 10.99 -8.31 0.23
N PHE A 447 12.01 -8.14 1.09
CA PHE A 447 13.42 -8.23 0.67
C PHE A 447 13.77 -9.58 0.05
N ALA A 448 13.21 -10.68 0.58
CA ALA A 448 13.44 -12.01 0.01
C ALA A 448 12.87 -12.12 -1.42
N TYR A 449 11.72 -11.53 -1.68
CA TYR A 449 11.15 -11.46 -3.01
C TYR A 449 11.95 -10.55 -3.94
N ASP A 450 12.33 -9.36 -3.49
CA ASP A 450 13.13 -8.42 -4.28
C ASP A 450 14.50 -9.01 -4.64
N ASP A 451 15.17 -9.70 -3.71
CA ASP A 451 16.40 -10.42 -3.97
C ASP A 451 16.24 -11.53 -5.02
N TRP A 452 15.07 -12.21 -5.02
CA TRP A 452 14.76 -13.15 -6.08
C TRP A 452 14.68 -12.44 -7.44
N CYS A 453 14.09 -11.25 -7.53
CA CYS A 453 14.03 -10.45 -8.75
C CYS A 453 15.43 -10.05 -9.24
N ILE A 454 16.33 -9.59 -8.33
CA ILE A 454 17.73 -9.31 -8.66
C ILE A 454 18.41 -10.56 -9.21
N ALA A 455 18.22 -11.71 -8.55
CA ALA A 455 18.80 -12.97 -8.99
C ALA A 455 18.36 -13.34 -10.42
N GLN A 456 17.06 -13.21 -10.75
CA GLN A 456 16.56 -13.52 -12.09
C GLN A 456 17.18 -12.60 -13.16
N MET A 457 17.30 -11.30 -12.88
CA MET A 457 17.92 -10.36 -13.81
C MET A 457 19.43 -10.62 -13.95
N ALA A 458 20.14 -10.87 -12.85
CA ALA A 458 21.56 -11.25 -12.86
C ALA A 458 21.82 -12.52 -13.71
N LYS A 459 20.99 -13.54 -13.52
CA LYS A 459 21.03 -14.78 -14.32
C LYS A 459 20.83 -14.50 -15.82
N ALA A 460 19.85 -13.66 -16.16
CA ALA A 460 19.54 -13.31 -17.56
C ALA A 460 20.64 -12.49 -18.22
N LEU A 461 21.41 -11.72 -17.45
CA LEU A 461 22.59 -10.98 -17.91
C LEU A 461 23.88 -11.83 -17.86
N GLY A 462 23.87 -13.00 -17.22
CA GLY A 462 25.03 -13.88 -17.12
C GLY A 462 25.93 -13.64 -15.90
N HIS A 463 25.52 -12.80 -14.95
CA HIS A 463 26.24 -12.53 -13.69
C HIS A 463 25.95 -13.61 -12.66
N MET A 464 26.59 -14.78 -12.79
CA MET A 464 26.25 -15.96 -11.99
C MET A 464 26.63 -15.84 -10.52
N ASP A 465 27.68 -15.09 -10.17
CA ASP A 465 28.07 -14.86 -8.76
C ASP A 465 27.01 -14.04 -8.03
N ASP A 466 26.47 -13.02 -8.69
CA ASP A 466 25.35 -12.23 -8.18
C ASP A 466 24.08 -13.10 -8.07
N TYR A 467 23.79 -13.90 -9.11
CA TYR A 467 22.69 -14.86 -9.05
C TYR A 467 22.77 -15.77 -7.81
N GLU A 468 23.90 -16.39 -7.56
CA GLU A 468 24.08 -17.30 -6.40
C GLU A 468 23.93 -16.56 -5.08
N THR A 469 24.40 -15.34 -4.99
CA THR A 469 24.27 -14.49 -3.80
C THR A 469 22.82 -14.16 -3.48
N PHE A 470 22.12 -13.59 -4.44
CA PHE A 470 20.76 -13.10 -4.24
C PHE A 470 19.72 -14.21 -4.19
N ILE A 471 19.89 -15.30 -4.97
CA ILE A 471 18.98 -16.45 -4.89
C ILE A 471 19.06 -17.15 -3.54
N LYS A 472 20.24 -17.17 -2.89
CA LYS A 472 20.39 -17.70 -1.54
C LYS A 472 19.69 -16.79 -0.51
N ARG A 473 19.85 -15.49 -0.64
CA ARG A 473 19.20 -14.51 0.24
C ARG A 473 17.68 -14.54 0.10
N SER A 474 17.15 -14.77 -1.10
CA SER A 474 15.71 -14.90 -1.34
C SER A 474 15.03 -16.00 -0.52
N GLN A 475 15.79 -16.90 0.07
CA GLN A 475 15.29 -17.97 0.95
C GLN A 475 15.32 -17.60 2.44
N ASN A 476 15.64 -16.36 2.80
CA ASN A 476 15.71 -15.93 4.20
C ASN A 476 14.35 -15.91 4.92
N PHE A 477 13.23 -15.88 4.17
CA PHE A 477 11.89 -15.99 4.75
C PHE A 477 11.73 -17.25 5.64
N ILE A 478 12.47 -18.32 5.35
CA ILE A 478 12.46 -19.56 6.12
C ILE A 478 12.89 -19.32 7.58
N ASN A 479 13.77 -18.34 7.84
CA ASN A 479 14.35 -18.07 9.16
C ASN A 479 13.36 -17.49 10.17
N VAL A 480 12.25 -16.90 9.70
CA VAL A 480 11.20 -16.29 10.53
C VAL A 480 9.90 -17.09 10.50
N PHE A 481 9.89 -18.26 9.88
CA PHE A 481 8.73 -19.16 9.91
C PHE A 481 8.73 -19.98 11.21
N ASP A 482 7.71 -19.76 12.05
CA ASP A 482 7.49 -20.53 13.28
C ASP A 482 6.61 -21.75 12.99
N GLY A 483 7.22 -22.93 12.95
CA GLY A 483 6.50 -24.20 12.70
C GLY A 483 5.45 -24.54 13.77
N SER A 484 5.56 -24.00 14.99
CA SER A 484 4.60 -24.25 16.08
C SER A 484 3.26 -23.56 15.84
N THR A 485 3.31 -22.34 15.28
CA THR A 485 2.14 -21.51 14.97
C THR A 485 1.75 -21.57 13.49
N ARG A 486 2.70 -21.91 12.61
CA ARG A 486 2.63 -21.82 11.14
C ARG A 486 2.39 -20.40 10.64
N PHE A 487 3.02 -19.42 11.32
CA PHE A 487 3.08 -18.02 10.91
C PHE A 487 4.53 -17.60 10.71
N PHE A 488 4.73 -16.60 9.88
CA PHE A 488 5.93 -15.78 9.97
C PHE A 488 5.82 -14.93 11.21
N ARG A 489 6.82 -14.98 12.08
CA ARG A 489 6.77 -14.36 13.42
C ARG A 489 8.01 -13.54 13.69
N GLY A 490 7.86 -12.45 14.43
CA GLY A 490 8.98 -11.62 14.88
C GLY A 490 10.00 -12.45 15.65
N LYS A 491 11.28 -12.26 15.31
CA LYS A 491 12.41 -12.95 15.95
C LYS A 491 13.34 -11.90 16.55
N ARG A 492 13.67 -12.05 17.82
CA ARG A 492 14.56 -11.16 18.57
C ARG A 492 16.02 -11.44 18.19
N GLN A 493 16.92 -10.48 18.46
CA GLN A 493 18.34 -10.62 18.17
C GLN A 493 19.00 -11.83 18.89
N ASP A 494 18.47 -12.22 20.06
CA ASP A 494 18.92 -13.40 20.80
C ASP A 494 18.44 -14.74 20.18
N GLY A 495 17.68 -14.68 19.09
CA GLY A 495 17.14 -15.83 18.37
C GLY A 495 15.79 -16.35 18.89
N ASN A 496 15.27 -15.80 19.98
CA ASN A 496 13.96 -16.16 20.52
C ASN A 496 12.84 -15.48 19.74
N TRP A 497 11.65 -16.09 19.77
CA TRP A 497 10.46 -15.50 19.18
C TRP A 497 9.95 -14.31 20.00
N GLU A 498 9.39 -13.32 19.32
CA GLU A 498 8.64 -12.24 19.95
C GLU A 498 7.43 -12.81 20.73
N ALA A 499 7.21 -12.32 21.94
CA ALA A 499 6.11 -12.74 22.80
C ALA A 499 5.52 -11.51 23.54
N PRO A 500 4.20 -11.46 23.76
CA PRO A 500 3.19 -12.45 23.34
C PRO A 500 3.01 -12.47 21.81
N PHE A 501 2.47 -13.54 21.25
CA PHE A 501 2.12 -13.61 19.84
C PHE A 501 0.61 -13.79 19.69
N ASP A 502 -0.04 -12.77 19.14
CA ASP A 502 -1.42 -12.81 18.72
C ASP A 502 -1.49 -12.58 17.20
N PRO A 503 -1.92 -13.58 16.39
CA PRO A 503 -1.96 -13.43 14.95
C PRO A 503 -3.04 -12.46 14.44
N PHE A 504 -3.93 -12.00 15.30
CA PHE A 504 -4.98 -11.02 14.99
C PHE A 504 -4.59 -9.59 15.38
N ALA A 505 -3.49 -9.43 16.13
CA ALA A 505 -3.01 -8.11 16.50
C ALA A 505 -2.36 -7.41 15.31
N ILE A 506 -2.72 -6.14 15.09
CA ILE A 506 -1.97 -5.22 14.26
C ILE A 506 -0.65 -5.02 14.97
N GLY A 507 0.43 -5.41 14.34
CA GLY A 507 1.66 -5.65 15.05
C GLY A 507 2.84 -4.87 14.55
N ARG A 508 3.69 -4.54 15.49
CA ARG A 508 5.02 -3.95 15.30
C ARG A 508 5.89 -4.65 14.25
N SER A 509 5.71 -5.96 14.06
CA SER A 509 6.49 -6.77 13.11
C SER A 509 5.94 -6.79 11.69
N TYR A 510 4.75 -6.23 11.47
CA TYR A 510 4.04 -6.27 10.19
C TYR A 510 3.67 -4.85 9.75
N THR A 511 3.92 -4.54 8.48
CA THR A 511 3.55 -3.26 7.88
C THR A 511 2.07 -3.27 7.57
N GLU A 512 1.33 -2.34 8.19
CA GLU A 512 -0.11 -2.13 7.96
C GLU A 512 -0.92 -3.43 7.96
N ALA A 513 -0.59 -4.36 8.87
CA ALA A 513 -1.14 -5.71 8.80
C ALA A 513 -1.11 -6.44 10.13
N THR A 514 -1.89 -7.51 10.21
CA THR A 514 -1.73 -8.59 11.18
C THR A 514 -0.81 -9.69 10.62
N ALA A 515 -0.47 -10.68 11.44
CA ALA A 515 0.30 -11.83 10.96
C ALA A 515 -0.41 -12.60 9.84
N TRP A 516 -1.74 -12.55 9.76
CA TRP A 516 -2.52 -13.23 8.74
C TRP A 516 -2.29 -12.67 7.33
N GLN A 517 -2.18 -11.35 7.14
CA GLN A 517 -2.00 -10.74 5.83
C GLN A 517 -0.59 -10.96 5.26
N TYR A 518 0.40 -11.29 6.11
CA TYR A 518 1.74 -11.68 5.64
C TYR A 518 1.99 -13.20 5.66
N ARG A 519 1.08 -14.00 6.18
CA ARG A 519 1.24 -15.45 6.35
C ARG A 519 1.60 -16.21 5.07
N PHE A 520 1.18 -15.69 3.92
CA PHE A 520 1.33 -16.33 2.63
C PHE A 520 2.20 -15.54 1.64
N PHE A 521 2.93 -14.53 2.13
CA PHE A 521 3.73 -13.66 1.27
C PHE A 521 5.10 -14.26 0.96
N THR A 522 5.16 -15.16 -0.01
CA THR A 522 6.38 -15.65 -0.68
C THR A 522 6.07 -15.92 -2.14
N PRO A 523 5.76 -14.88 -2.95
CA PRO A 523 5.24 -15.07 -4.30
C PRO A 523 6.23 -15.83 -5.21
N HIS A 524 7.52 -15.73 -4.96
CA HIS A 524 8.58 -16.41 -5.71
C HIS A 524 8.75 -17.89 -5.34
N ASP A 525 8.26 -18.34 -4.19
CA ASP A 525 8.45 -19.73 -3.70
C ASP A 525 7.25 -20.29 -2.94
N VAL A 526 6.09 -20.31 -3.59
CA VAL A 526 4.85 -20.84 -3.01
C VAL A 526 4.94 -22.34 -2.69
N TYR A 527 5.66 -23.12 -3.51
CA TYR A 527 5.87 -24.54 -3.21
C TYR A 527 6.75 -24.74 -1.98
N GLY A 528 7.84 -23.97 -1.85
CA GLY A 528 8.69 -23.97 -0.66
C GLY A 528 7.90 -23.62 0.60
N LEU A 529 7.06 -22.59 0.53
CA LEU A 529 6.15 -22.24 1.62
C LEU A 529 5.19 -23.41 1.96
N THR A 530 4.59 -24.05 0.95
CA THR A 530 3.72 -25.22 1.14
C THR A 530 4.43 -26.32 1.93
N GLN A 531 5.74 -26.55 1.68
CA GLN A 531 6.52 -27.52 2.43
C GLN A 531 6.72 -27.13 3.91
N LEU A 532 6.93 -25.82 4.20
CA LEU A 532 7.02 -25.31 5.57
C LEU A 532 5.74 -25.55 6.37
N PHE A 533 4.57 -25.44 5.73
CA PHE A 533 3.26 -25.75 6.35
C PHE A 533 3.06 -27.24 6.65
N GLY A 534 3.92 -28.11 6.14
CA GLY A 534 3.82 -29.57 6.28
C GLY A 534 3.19 -30.26 5.08
N GLY A 535 3.10 -29.58 3.95
CA GLY A 535 2.63 -30.09 2.67
C GLY A 535 1.29 -29.50 2.22
N ARG A 536 0.87 -29.95 1.05
CA ARG A 536 -0.26 -29.41 0.29
C ARG A 536 -1.56 -29.34 1.08
N GLU A 537 -1.94 -30.40 1.78
CA GLU A 537 -3.22 -30.48 2.50
C GLU A 537 -3.27 -29.53 3.70
N ALA A 538 -2.15 -29.39 4.43
CA ALA A 538 -2.04 -28.44 5.52
C ALA A 538 -2.11 -26.99 5.01
N PHE A 539 -1.40 -26.69 3.92
CA PHE A 539 -1.43 -25.37 3.29
C PHE A 539 -2.84 -24.97 2.83
N ILE A 540 -3.57 -25.91 2.19
CA ILE A 540 -4.96 -25.65 1.77
C ILE A 540 -5.86 -25.37 2.98
N ALA A 541 -5.72 -26.12 4.06
CA ALA A 541 -6.52 -25.94 5.27
C ALA A 541 -6.24 -24.57 5.93
N ASP A 542 -4.99 -24.14 5.95
CA ASP A 542 -4.59 -22.83 6.49
C ASP A 542 -5.03 -21.69 5.58
N LEU A 543 -4.97 -21.87 4.26
CA LEU A 543 -5.46 -20.88 3.29
C LEU A 543 -7.01 -20.77 3.32
N ASP A 544 -7.73 -21.88 3.51
CA ASP A 544 -9.16 -21.84 3.77
C ASP A 544 -9.48 -21.07 5.06
N SER A 545 -8.66 -21.28 6.10
CA SER A 545 -8.84 -20.60 7.40
C SER A 545 -8.72 -19.08 7.27
N LEU A 546 -7.82 -18.56 6.43
CA LEU A 546 -7.67 -17.12 6.17
C LEU A 546 -9.03 -16.44 5.87
N PHE A 547 -9.85 -17.07 5.04
CA PHE A 547 -11.14 -16.52 4.59
C PHE A 547 -12.31 -16.86 5.53
N MET A 548 -12.12 -17.73 6.55
CA MET A 548 -13.20 -18.25 7.38
C MET A 548 -13.10 -17.87 8.87
N VAL A 549 -11.93 -17.44 9.36
CA VAL A 549 -11.77 -16.98 10.75
C VAL A 549 -12.50 -15.65 10.96
N THR A 550 -12.54 -15.17 12.20
CA THR A 550 -13.13 -13.85 12.51
C THR A 550 -12.45 -12.74 11.70
N SER A 551 -13.23 -11.73 11.34
CA SER A 551 -12.72 -10.48 10.75
C SER A 551 -12.36 -9.44 11.81
N GLU A 552 -12.44 -9.78 13.11
CA GLU A 552 -11.98 -8.90 14.17
C GLU A 552 -10.45 -8.86 14.20
N VAL A 553 -9.90 -7.65 14.34
CA VAL A 553 -8.49 -7.39 14.56
C VAL A 553 -8.29 -6.77 15.94
N VAL A 554 -7.09 -6.91 16.51
CA VAL A 554 -6.72 -6.32 17.78
C VAL A 554 -5.82 -5.11 17.50
N GLY A 555 -6.27 -3.93 17.88
CA GLY A 555 -5.67 -2.64 17.53
C GLY A 555 -6.47 -1.93 16.44
N ASP A 556 -6.17 -0.66 16.21
CA ASP A 556 -6.80 0.17 15.21
C ASP A 556 -5.79 0.52 14.11
N LEU A 557 -6.18 0.31 12.86
CA LEU A 557 -5.43 0.73 11.68
C LEU A 557 -6.42 0.93 10.55
N VAL A 558 -6.46 2.14 10.03
CA VAL A 558 -7.43 2.57 9.00
C VAL A 558 -7.26 1.85 7.66
N ASP A 559 -6.05 1.38 7.35
CA ASP A 559 -5.73 0.70 6.08
C ASP A 559 -6.25 -0.76 6.04
N VAL A 560 -6.48 -1.40 7.18
CA VAL A 560 -6.98 -2.80 7.24
C VAL A 560 -8.49 -2.84 7.03
N THR A 561 -8.91 -2.76 5.79
CA THR A 561 -10.32 -2.70 5.36
C THR A 561 -10.68 -3.85 4.40
N GLY A 562 -11.97 -3.98 4.06
CA GLY A 562 -12.42 -5.01 3.13
C GLY A 562 -12.17 -6.43 3.60
N LEU A 563 -12.36 -6.70 4.90
CA LEU A 563 -12.05 -7.98 5.52
C LEU A 563 -13.03 -9.08 5.12
N VAL A 564 -12.49 -10.22 4.65
CA VAL A 564 -13.18 -11.50 4.51
C VAL A 564 -12.40 -12.53 5.32
N GLY A 565 -12.86 -12.87 6.52
CA GLY A 565 -12.00 -13.48 7.51
C GLY A 565 -10.84 -12.52 7.84
N GLN A 566 -9.63 -12.98 7.69
CA GLN A 566 -8.43 -12.15 7.82
C GLN A 566 -7.78 -11.76 6.47
N TYR A 567 -8.42 -12.06 5.35
CA TYR A 567 -8.07 -11.48 4.06
C TYR A 567 -8.54 -10.01 4.04
N ALA A 568 -7.65 -9.06 3.89
CA ALA A 568 -7.94 -7.64 3.81
C ALA A 568 -7.77 -7.15 2.37
N HIS A 569 -8.89 -6.89 1.65
CA HIS A 569 -8.79 -6.47 0.25
C HIS A 569 -8.33 -5.01 0.11
N GLY A 570 -8.64 -4.19 1.09
CA GLY A 570 -8.27 -2.77 1.11
C GLY A 570 -6.80 -2.48 1.36
N ASN A 571 -5.95 -3.53 1.53
CA ASN A 571 -4.50 -3.37 1.64
C ASN A 571 -3.75 -4.46 0.86
N GLU A 572 -2.64 -4.10 0.24
CA GLU A 572 -1.92 -4.83 -0.80
C GLU A 572 -1.34 -6.19 -0.41
N PRO A 573 -0.86 -6.43 0.82
CA PRO A 573 -0.30 -7.73 1.20
C PRO A 573 -1.22 -8.92 0.91
N SER A 574 -2.54 -8.71 0.87
CA SER A 574 -3.53 -9.77 0.61
C SER A 574 -3.78 -10.06 -0.87
N HIS A 575 -3.49 -9.15 -1.80
CA HIS A 575 -3.98 -9.14 -3.19
C HIS A 575 -3.70 -10.43 -3.97
N HIS A 576 -2.61 -11.13 -3.69
CA HIS A 576 -2.23 -12.36 -4.38
C HIS A 576 -2.86 -13.64 -3.79
N MET A 577 -3.40 -13.59 -2.57
CA MET A 577 -3.72 -14.79 -1.79
C MET A 577 -4.85 -15.64 -2.39
N ALA A 578 -5.86 -15.01 -2.99
CA ALA A 578 -6.96 -15.72 -3.66
C ALA A 578 -6.48 -16.59 -4.83
N TYR A 579 -5.32 -16.28 -5.40
CA TYR A 579 -4.72 -17.00 -6.53
C TYR A 579 -3.87 -18.20 -6.10
N LEU A 580 -3.49 -18.30 -4.83
CA LEU A 580 -2.60 -19.35 -4.32
C LEU A 580 -3.20 -20.75 -4.40
N TYR A 581 -4.52 -20.88 -4.46
CA TYR A 581 -5.18 -22.17 -4.67
C TYR A 581 -4.77 -22.83 -5.99
N SER A 582 -4.43 -22.05 -7.00
CA SER A 582 -3.94 -22.56 -8.29
C SER A 582 -2.59 -23.27 -8.14
N TYR A 583 -1.72 -22.84 -7.24
CA TYR A 583 -0.43 -23.49 -6.96
C TYR A 583 -0.57 -24.86 -6.29
N VAL A 584 -1.67 -25.07 -5.60
CA VAL A 584 -1.94 -26.33 -4.87
C VAL A 584 -3.06 -27.15 -5.54
N GLY A 585 -3.30 -26.94 -6.85
CA GLY A 585 -4.19 -27.73 -7.68
C GLY A 585 -5.67 -27.63 -7.30
N GLN A 586 -6.08 -26.47 -6.80
CA GLN A 586 -7.50 -26.14 -6.55
C GLN A 586 -7.91 -24.84 -7.29
N PRO A 587 -7.68 -24.71 -8.61
CA PRO A 587 -7.95 -23.46 -9.34
C PRO A 587 -9.43 -23.04 -9.30
N TRP A 588 -10.38 -23.98 -9.07
CA TRP A 588 -11.78 -23.61 -8.89
C TRP A 588 -12.03 -22.72 -7.66
N LYS A 589 -11.21 -22.83 -6.60
CA LYS A 589 -11.30 -21.93 -5.44
C LYS A 589 -10.74 -20.55 -5.76
N THR A 590 -9.66 -20.45 -6.56
CA THR A 590 -9.21 -19.17 -7.12
C THR A 590 -10.36 -18.46 -7.83
N GLN A 591 -11.06 -19.17 -8.74
CA GLN A 591 -12.18 -18.64 -9.52
C GLN A 591 -13.35 -18.20 -8.62
N GLU A 592 -13.64 -18.96 -7.58
CA GLU A 592 -14.71 -18.66 -6.61
C GLU A 592 -14.38 -17.39 -5.80
N TRP A 593 -13.18 -17.32 -5.22
CA TRP A 593 -12.78 -16.19 -4.39
C TRP A 593 -12.58 -14.91 -5.19
N THR A 594 -11.90 -14.96 -6.34
CA THR A 594 -11.71 -13.76 -7.17
C THR A 594 -13.03 -13.18 -7.66
N ARG A 595 -14.00 -14.04 -8.05
CA ARG A 595 -15.33 -13.57 -8.42
C ARG A 595 -16.06 -12.90 -7.25
N ARG A 596 -15.99 -13.48 -6.05
CA ARG A 596 -16.58 -12.90 -4.85
C ARG A 596 -15.99 -11.54 -4.52
N LEU A 597 -14.65 -11.41 -4.60
CA LEU A 597 -13.96 -10.14 -4.33
C LEU A 597 -14.32 -9.07 -5.38
N LEU A 598 -14.41 -9.43 -6.65
CA LEU A 598 -14.88 -8.52 -7.70
C LEU A 598 -16.31 -8.02 -7.43
N ASP A 599 -17.19 -8.91 -6.99
CA ASP A 599 -18.61 -8.61 -6.75
C ASP A 599 -18.81 -7.78 -5.45
N GLU A 600 -17.99 -7.99 -4.39
CA GLU A 600 -18.20 -7.41 -3.06
C GLU A 600 -17.37 -6.15 -2.78
N MET A 601 -16.14 -6.03 -3.34
CA MET A 601 -15.17 -5.01 -2.95
C MET A 601 -15.16 -3.78 -3.86
N TYR A 602 -15.92 -3.79 -4.97
CA TYR A 602 -16.00 -2.69 -5.92
C TYR A 602 -17.45 -2.36 -6.25
N GLN A 603 -17.84 -1.12 -6.00
CA GLN A 603 -19.22 -0.65 -6.22
C GLN A 603 -19.21 0.66 -7.03
N PRO A 604 -20.25 0.94 -7.88
CA PRO A 604 -20.34 2.17 -8.64
C PRO A 604 -20.93 3.32 -7.78
N THR A 605 -20.29 3.59 -6.66
CA THR A 605 -20.68 4.67 -5.71
C THR A 605 -19.43 5.40 -5.21
N PRO A 606 -19.55 6.60 -4.65
CA PRO A 606 -18.40 7.32 -4.10
C PRO A 606 -17.59 6.50 -3.08
N GLU A 607 -18.24 5.66 -2.27
CA GLU A 607 -17.60 4.74 -1.32
C GLU A 607 -17.19 3.40 -1.95
N GLY A 608 -17.18 3.31 -3.29
CA GLY A 608 -17.11 2.05 -4.03
C GLY A 608 -15.73 1.41 -4.13
N ILE A 609 -14.69 2.02 -3.59
CA ILE A 609 -13.35 1.43 -3.41
C ILE A 609 -13.15 1.20 -1.92
N ILE A 610 -12.82 -0.04 -1.52
CA ILE A 610 -12.91 -0.47 -0.12
C ILE A 610 -11.71 -0.05 0.74
N GLY A 611 -10.65 0.48 0.17
CA GLY A 611 -9.44 0.99 0.82
C GLY A 611 -8.79 2.04 -0.06
N ASN A 612 -7.57 2.44 0.24
CA ASN A 612 -6.78 3.33 -0.60
C ASN A 612 -6.75 2.79 -2.02
N GLU A 613 -6.94 3.65 -3.02
CA GLU A 613 -6.85 3.23 -4.43
C GLU A 613 -5.41 2.91 -4.84
N ASP A 614 -4.45 3.53 -4.15
CA ASP A 614 -3.01 3.32 -4.20
C ASP A 614 -2.41 3.41 -5.60
N CYS A 615 -2.55 4.62 -6.16
CA CYS A 615 -1.88 5.01 -7.41
C CYS A 615 -2.16 4.05 -8.57
N GLY A 616 -3.37 3.51 -8.64
CA GLY A 616 -3.81 2.60 -9.68
C GLY A 616 -3.70 1.11 -9.35
N GLN A 617 -3.19 0.73 -8.16
CA GLN A 617 -3.01 -0.69 -7.81
C GLN A 617 -4.35 -1.42 -7.60
N MET A 618 -5.28 -0.86 -6.82
CA MET A 618 -6.62 -1.43 -6.62
C MET A 618 -7.37 -1.54 -7.95
N SER A 619 -7.25 -0.51 -8.78
CA SER A 619 -7.82 -0.47 -10.13
C SER A 619 -7.22 -1.54 -11.05
N ALA A 620 -5.90 -1.72 -11.05
CA ALA A 620 -5.22 -2.73 -11.86
C ALA A 620 -5.55 -4.16 -11.41
N TRP A 621 -5.72 -4.39 -10.10
CA TRP A 621 -6.20 -5.68 -9.59
C TRP A 621 -7.59 -6.00 -10.14
N TYR A 622 -8.52 -5.02 -10.10
CA TYR A 622 -9.86 -5.18 -10.66
C TYR A 622 -9.84 -5.46 -12.17
N ILE A 623 -9.04 -4.70 -12.94
CA ILE A 623 -8.93 -4.85 -14.40
C ILE A 623 -8.41 -6.23 -14.76
N LEU A 624 -7.26 -6.64 -14.23
CA LEU A 624 -6.64 -7.93 -14.57
C LEU A 624 -7.53 -9.10 -14.15
N SER A 625 -8.10 -9.05 -12.95
CA SER A 625 -9.01 -10.07 -12.44
C SER A 625 -10.28 -10.18 -13.31
N SER A 626 -10.83 -9.04 -13.74
CA SER A 626 -11.99 -8.97 -14.65
C SER A 626 -11.70 -9.53 -16.05
N LEU A 627 -10.45 -9.44 -16.50
CA LEU A 627 -9.99 -10.02 -17.77
C LEU A 627 -9.68 -11.51 -17.67
N GLY A 628 -9.66 -12.08 -16.46
CA GLY A 628 -9.48 -13.50 -16.21
C GLY A 628 -8.06 -13.97 -15.98
N PHE A 629 -7.13 -13.07 -15.59
CA PHE A 629 -5.76 -13.45 -15.22
C PHE A 629 -5.12 -12.41 -14.27
N TYR A 630 -4.09 -12.83 -13.50
CA TYR A 630 -3.40 -11.98 -12.52
C TYR A 630 -1.93 -12.39 -12.37
N SER A 631 -1.02 -11.42 -12.16
CA SER A 631 0.40 -11.68 -11.91
C SER A 631 0.65 -11.84 -10.41
N VAL A 632 0.82 -13.07 -9.93
CA VAL A 632 1.15 -13.35 -8.51
C VAL A 632 2.60 -13.03 -8.18
N CYS A 633 3.50 -13.28 -9.14
CA CYS A 633 4.95 -13.13 -8.97
C CYS A 633 5.51 -12.34 -10.16
N PRO A 634 5.47 -10.99 -10.13
CA PRO A 634 6.19 -10.17 -11.11
C PRO A 634 7.66 -10.55 -11.16
N GLY A 635 8.28 -10.49 -12.35
CA GLY A 635 9.61 -11.11 -12.59
C GLY A 635 9.53 -12.57 -13.04
N SER A 636 8.39 -13.27 -12.84
CA SER A 636 8.05 -14.47 -13.59
C SER A 636 7.27 -14.06 -14.86
N ASN A 637 7.30 -14.90 -15.89
CA ASN A 637 6.53 -14.60 -17.09
C ASN A 637 5.10 -15.15 -17.04
N GLN A 638 4.54 -15.42 -15.83
CA GLN A 638 3.26 -16.12 -15.67
C GLN A 638 2.16 -15.22 -15.11
N PHE A 639 0.97 -15.40 -15.67
CA PHE A 639 -0.30 -14.85 -15.18
C PHE A 639 -1.22 -16.00 -14.81
N ILE A 640 -1.71 -16.01 -13.60
CA ILE A 640 -2.59 -17.07 -13.07
C ILE A 640 -4.00 -16.85 -13.64
N LEU A 641 -4.61 -17.90 -14.21
CA LEU A 641 -5.92 -17.82 -14.82
C LEU A 641 -7.03 -17.86 -13.77
N THR A 642 -8.02 -17.00 -13.95
CA THR A 642 -9.29 -16.96 -13.23
C THR A 642 -10.43 -16.75 -14.23
N THR A 643 -11.66 -16.60 -13.75
CA THR A 643 -12.83 -16.46 -14.62
C THR A 643 -13.01 -15.02 -15.07
N PRO A 644 -13.07 -14.73 -16.38
CA PRO A 644 -13.43 -13.41 -16.88
C PRO A 644 -14.79 -12.93 -16.38
N LEU A 645 -14.94 -11.61 -16.22
CA LEU A 645 -16.19 -10.97 -15.80
C LEU A 645 -17.12 -10.67 -16.99
N PHE A 646 -16.56 -10.45 -18.18
CA PHE A 646 -17.25 -10.00 -19.37
C PHE A 646 -17.40 -11.12 -20.42
N ASP A 647 -18.44 -11.05 -21.24
CA ASP A 647 -18.62 -12.00 -22.37
C ASP A 647 -17.46 -11.88 -23.36
N LYS A 648 -16.95 -10.66 -23.55
CA LYS A 648 -15.81 -10.39 -24.43
C LYS A 648 -15.04 -9.15 -23.99
N ALA A 649 -13.73 -9.21 -24.13
CA ALA A 649 -12.84 -8.05 -24.03
C ALA A 649 -11.90 -8.01 -25.23
N ASN A 650 -11.59 -6.81 -25.74
CA ASN A 650 -10.55 -6.58 -26.73
C ASN A 650 -9.45 -5.72 -26.08
N MET A 651 -8.25 -6.25 -26.00
CA MET A 651 -7.09 -5.60 -25.40
C MET A 651 -6.05 -5.28 -26.47
N LYS A 652 -5.76 -4.01 -26.68
CA LYS A 652 -4.66 -3.55 -27.54
C LYS A 652 -3.35 -3.73 -26.80
N LEU A 653 -2.46 -4.54 -27.34
CA LEU A 653 -1.18 -4.85 -26.72
C LEU A 653 -0.09 -3.83 -27.13
N GLY A 654 0.87 -3.59 -26.26
CA GLY A 654 1.97 -2.67 -26.50
C GLY A 654 2.87 -2.99 -27.70
N ASN A 655 2.75 -4.19 -28.27
CA ASN A 655 3.41 -4.59 -29.51
C ASN A 655 2.54 -4.36 -30.78
N GLY A 656 1.40 -3.68 -30.67
CA GLY A 656 0.48 -3.36 -31.76
C GLY A 656 -0.50 -4.47 -32.16
N LYS A 657 -0.46 -5.63 -31.50
CA LYS A 657 -1.44 -6.70 -31.70
C LYS A 657 -2.67 -6.49 -30.81
N THR A 658 -3.69 -7.31 -31.03
CA THR A 658 -4.90 -7.33 -30.19
C THR A 658 -5.08 -8.73 -29.61
N LEU A 659 -5.33 -8.81 -28.30
CA LEU A 659 -5.82 -9.99 -27.62
C LEU A 659 -7.34 -9.86 -27.45
N VAL A 660 -8.08 -10.82 -27.95
CA VAL A 660 -9.53 -10.93 -27.77
C VAL A 660 -9.79 -12.00 -26.71
N ILE A 661 -10.40 -11.65 -25.61
CA ILE A 661 -10.78 -12.56 -24.53
C ILE A 661 -12.26 -12.83 -24.67
N THR A 662 -12.68 -14.11 -24.66
CA THR A 662 -14.09 -14.50 -24.74
C THR A 662 -14.45 -15.48 -23.65
N ALA A 663 -15.69 -15.38 -23.13
CA ALA A 663 -16.23 -16.28 -22.12
C ALA A 663 -17.74 -16.50 -22.32
N ASN A 664 -18.20 -17.73 -22.14
CA ASN A 664 -19.61 -18.05 -22.33
C ASN A 664 -20.45 -17.75 -21.08
N GLN A 665 -21.26 -16.70 -21.13
CA GLN A 665 -22.19 -16.32 -20.05
C GLN A 665 -21.52 -16.27 -18.65
N PRO A 666 -20.51 -15.43 -18.44
CA PRO A 666 -19.78 -15.38 -17.17
C PRO A 666 -20.64 -14.90 -15.99
N ASP A 667 -21.78 -14.26 -16.25
CA ASP A 667 -22.80 -13.91 -15.26
C ASP A 667 -23.42 -15.15 -14.58
N LYS A 668 -23.51 -16.28 -15.29
CA LYS A 668 -24.06 -17.55 -14.81
C LYS A 668 -23.02 -18.61 -14.53
N ASN A 669 -21.92 -18.58 -15.26
CA ASN A 669 -20.90 -19.61 -15.25
C ASN A 669 -19.64 -19.03 -14.60
N LYS A 670 -19.26 -19.53 -13.44
CA LYS A 670 -18.14 -19.00 -12.65
C LYS A 670 -16.89 -19.90 -12.65
N TYR A 671 -16.94 -21.05 -13.33
CA TYR A 671 -15.87 -22.03 -13.24
C TYR A 671 -15.37 -22.45 -14.62
N ILE A 672 -14.06 -22.43 -14.79
CA ILE A 672 -13.36 -22.80 -16.01
C ILE A 672 -13.41 -24.32 -16.19
N THR A 673 -13.84 -24.78 -17.37
CA THR A 673 -13.76 -26.18 -17.80
C THR A 673 -12.75 -26.40 -18.91
N LYS A 674 -12.47 -25.34 -19.70
CA LYS A 674 -11.47 -25.36 -20.77
C LYS A 674 -11.01 -23.93 -21.07
N VAL A 675 -9.73 -23.78 -21.42
CA VAL A 675 -9.17 -22.55 -21.98
C VAL A 675 -8.46 -22.88 -23.29
N THR A 676 -8.60 -22.03 -24.29
CA THR A 676 -7.80 -22.13 -25.52
C THR A 676 -7.21 -20.78 -25.92
N LEU A 677 -5.99 -20.78 -26.46
CA LEU A 677 -5.38 -19.65 -27.10
C LEU A 677 -5.23 -19.95 -28.62
N ASN A 678 -5.90 -19.17 -29.46
CA ASN A 678 -5.90 -19.37 -30.91
C ASN A 678 -6.33 -20.79 -31.36
N GLY A 679 -7.22 -21.43 -30.57
CA GLY A 679 -7.72 -22.77 -30.76
C GLY A 679 -6.85 -23.89 -30.13
N GLU A 680 -5.68 -23.59 -29.65
CA GLU A 680 -4.81 -24.54 -28.90
C GLU A 680 -5.19 -24.55 -27.42
N GLU A 681 -5.33 -25.75 -26.85
CA GLU A 681 -5.76 -25.91 -25.46
C GLU A 681 -4.65 -25.57 -24.45
N ILE A 682 -5.01 -24.80 -23.43
CA ILE A 682 -4.19 -24.50 -22.26
C ILE A 682 -4.69 -25.35 -21.09
N SER A 683 -3.90 -26.35 -20.70
CA SER A 683 -4.19 -27.23 -19.55
C SER A 683 -3.65 -26.69 -18.25
N HIS A 684 -2.68 -25.78 -18.27
CA HIS A 684 -2.12 -25.12 -17.10
C HIS A 684 -3.12 -24.12 -16.51
N CYS A 685 -3.08 -23.93 -15.20
CA CYS A 685 -3.88 -22.86 -14.55
C CYS A 685 -3.21 -21.48 -14.61
N TYR A 686 -2.30 -21.28 -15.55
CA TYR A 686 -1.64 -20.04 -15.87
C TYR A 686 -1.42 -19.89 -17.40
N ILE A 687 -1.16 -18.66 -17.82
CA ILE A 687 -0.74 -18.29 -19.17
C ILE A 687 0.53 -17.46 -19.09
N THR A 688 1.44 -17.58 -20.05
CA THR A 688 2.68 -16.80 -20.03
C THR A 688 2.51 -15.44 -20.71
N TYR A 689 3.36 -14.48 -20.32
CA TYR A 689 3.45 -13.17 -20.99
C TYR A 689 3.65 -13.31 -22.50
N ASP A 690 4.57 -14.19 -22.93
CA ASP A 690 4.83 -14.42 -24.35
C ASP A 690 3.59 -14.94 -25.10
N GLN A 691 2.78 -15.80 -24.46
CA GLN A 691 1.52 -16.27 -25.02
C GLN A 691 0.50 -15.13 -25.17
N LEU A 692 0.33 -14.29 -24.13
CA LEU A 692 -0.56 -13.13 -24.18
C LEU A 692 -0.12 -12.15 -25.30
N MET A 693 1.18 -11.88 -25.41
CA MET A 693 1.74 -10.96 -26.42
C MET A 693 1.72 -11.50 -27.85
N GLN A 694 1.34 -12.78 -28.05
CA GLN A 694 1.04 -13.27 -29.40
C GLN A 694 -0.21 -12.61 -29.98
N GLY A 695 -1.14 -12.19 -29.11
CA GLY A 695 -2.45 -11.73 -29.53
C GLY A 695 -3.33 -12.86 -30.07
N GLY A 696 -4.44 -12.51 -30.69
CA GLY A 696 -5.43 -13.45 -31.18
C GLY A 696 -6.55 -13.68 -30.16
N THR A 697 -7.07 -14.91 -30.03
CA THR A 697 -8.24 -15.18 -29.17
C THR A 697 -7.90 -16.11 -28.02
N LEU A 698 -8.11 -15.62 -26.80
CA LEU A 698 -8.10 -16.39 -25.56
C LEU A 698 -9.56 -16.70 -25.18
N ASP A 699 -9.97 -17.96 -25.34
CA ASP A 699 -11.35 -18.37 -25.14
C ASP A 699 -11.52 -19.24 -23.89
N PHE A 700 -12.46 -18.84 -23.03
CA PHE A 700 -12.81 -19.52 -21.80
C PHE A 700 -14.15 -20.24 -21.95
N THR A 701 -14.16 -21.56 -21.83
CA THR A 701 -15.39 -22.35 -21.70
C THR A 701 -15.68 -22.51 -20.22
N LEU A 702 -16.82 -22.00 -19.78
CA LEU A 702 -17.21 -21.92 -18.37
C LEU A 702 -18.41 -22.82 -18.06
N SER A 703 -18.55 -23.19 -16.77
CA SER A 703 -19.71 -23.90 -16.19
C SER A 703 -20.20 -23.22 -14.90
N ALA A 704 -21.47 -23.51 -14.55
CA ALA A 704 -22.06 -23.02 -13.31
C ALA A 704 -21.60 -23.80 -12.07
N THR A 705 -20.94 -24.95 -12.24
CA THR A 705 -20.46 -25.80 -11.15
C THR A 705 -18.94 -26.01 -11.27
N PRO A 706 -18.22 -26.14 -10.14
CA PRO A 706 -16.77 -26.31 -10.16
C PRO A 706 -16.32 -27.53 -10.98
N ASP A 707 -15.45 -27.34 -11.95
CA ASP A 707 -14.69 -28.44 -12.57
C ASP A 707 -13.42 -28.69 -11.76
N LYS A 708 -13.36 -29.86 -11.12
CA LYS A 708 -12.23 -30.27 -10.28
C LYS A 708 -11.18 -31.07 -11.08
N ARG A 709 -11.16 -30.96 -12.40
CA ARG A 709 -10.22 -31.68 -13.29
C ARG A 709 -9.29 -30.70 -14.02
N TRP A 710 -9.81 -29.54 -14.46
CA TRP A 710 -9.02 -28.55 -15.18
C TRP A 710 -7.95 -27.93 -14.27
N GLY A 711 -6.69 -27.91 -14.72
CA GLY A 711 -5.57 -27.25 -14.04
C GLY A 711 -5.12 -27.86 -12.71
N THR A 712 -5.60 -29.09 -12.36
CA THR A 712 -5.38 -29.66 -11.00
C THR A 712 -4.16 -30.55 -10.87
N ALA A 713 -3.60 -31.03 -11.98
CA ALA A 713 -2.41 -31.88 -11.93
C ALA A 713 -1.17 -31.06 -11.51
N PRO A 714 -0.22 -31.66 -10.80
CA PRO A 714 0.97 -30.94 -10.32
C PRO A 714 1.77 -30.25 -11.43
N GLU A 715 1.85 -30.85 -12.61
CA GLU A 715 2.54 -30.31 -13.80
C GLU A 715 1.84 -29.09 -14.41
N TYR A 716 0.61 -28.79 -13.98
CA TYR A 716 -0.17 -27.63 -14.44
C TYR A 716 -0.10 -26.46 -13.47
N ALA A 717 0.57 -26.63 -12.32
CA ALA A 717 0.76 -25.59 -11.33
C ALA A 717 1.68 -24.48 -11.85
N PRO A 718 1.51 -23.23 -11.37
CA PRO A 718 2.41 -22.13 -11.70
C PRO A 718 3.82 -22.35 -11.15
N TYR A 719 4.75 -21.53 -11.63
CA TYR A 719 6.16 -21.55 -11.22
C TYR A 719 6.33 -21.32 -9.71
N SER A 720 7.28 -22.05 -9.14
CA SER A 720 7.86 -21.79 -7.82
C SER A 720 9.36 -22.04 -7.88
N TYR A 721 10.15 -21.23 -7.15
CA TYR A 721 11.61 -21.42 -7.15
C TYR A 721 12.01 -22.82 -6.64
N THR A 722 11.39 -23.28 -5.57
CA THR A 722 11.60 -24.63 -5.04
C THR A 722 10.70 -25.62 -5.77
N GLU A 723 11.30 -26.62 -6.39
CA GLU A 723 10.60 -27.71 -7.11
C GLU A 723 10.72 -29.06 -6.41
N GLN A 724 11.65 -29.19 -5.45
CA GLN A 724 11.89 -30.43 -4.73
C GLN A 724 11.28 -30.36 -3.31
N PRO A 725 10.72 -31.46 -2.80
CA PRO A 725 10.21 -31.51 -1.44
C PRO A 725 11.34 -31.27 -0.43
N THR A 726 11.11 -30.37 0.52
CA THR A 726 12.05 -30.01 1.57
C THR A 726 11.42 -30.32 2.93
N VAL A 727 12.21 -30.84 3.87
CA VAL A 727 11.76 -31.05 5.24
C VAL A 727 11.56 -29.69 5.91
N SER A 728 10.42 -29.49 6.58
CA SER A 728 10.16 -28.29 7.38
C SER A 728 11.14 -28.19 8.55
N ILE A 729 11.45 -26.95 8.95
CA ILE A 729 12.34 -26.72 10.09
C ILE A 729 11.72 -27.33 11.35
N PRO A 730 12.48 -28.15 12.12
CA PRO A 730 12.02 -28.58 13.43
C PRO A 730 11.76 -27.39 14.36
N TYR A 731 10.92 -27.57 15.35
CA TYR A 731 10.61 -26.56 16.34
C TYR A 731 10.43 -27.18 17.73
N ILE A 732 10.55 -26.37 18.77
CA ILE A 732 10.22 -26.75 20.14
C ILE A 732 8.73 -26.48 20.37
N ALA A 733 8.01 -27.48 20.89
CA ALA A 733 6.56 -27.41 21.09
C ALA A 733 6.16 -26.66 22.37
N ASN A 734 7.11 -26.36 23.25
CA ASN A 734 6.88 -25.66 24.51
C ASN A 734 7.88 -24.52 24.70
N ASP A 735 7.52 -23.52 25.52
CA ASP A 735 8.35 -22.36 25.78
C ASP A 735 9.56 -22.71 26.68
N LEU A 736 10.78 -22.48 26.21
CA LEU A 736 12.06 -22.80 26.88
C LEU A 736 12.96 -21.59 27.10
N ASP A 737 12.58 -20.40 26.74
CA ASP A 737 13.48 -19.24 26.76
C ASP A 737 13.97 -18.89 28.19
N LEU A 738 13.12 -19.10 29.22
CA LEU A 738 13.48 -18.92 30.62
C LEU A 738 12.72 -19.92 31.50
N PHE A 739 13.45 -20.79 32.23
CA PHE A 739 12.83 -21.83 33.05
C PHE A 739 13.42 -21.90 34.48
N GLU A 740 12.61 -22.34 35.42
CA GLU A 740 13.01 -22.65 36.81
C GLU A 740 13.21 -24.16 37.00
N GLY A 741 14.19 -24.52 37.83
CA GLY A 741 14.43 -25.95 38.15
C GLY A 741 14.84 -26.79 36.96
N GLU A 742 13.89 -27.59 36.48
CA GLU A 742 14.05 -28.48 35.32
C GLU A 742 12.89 -28.27 34.35
N ILE A 743 13.16 -28.35 33.03
CA ILE A 743 12.11 -28.24 32.00
C ILE A 743 12.27 -29.33 30.96
N THR A 744 11.17 -29.86 30.44
CA THR A 744 11.18 -30.86 29.37
C THR A 744 11.08 -30.17 28.01
N ALA A 745 12.01 -30.53 27.09
CA ALA A 745 12.01 -30.08 25.71
C ALA A 745 11.39 -31.14 24.79
N GLU A 746 10.42 -30.72 23.96
CA GLU A 746 9.76 -31.55 22.95
C GLU A 746 9.99 -30.99 21.55
N LEU A 747 10.74 -31.74 20.72
CA LEU A 747 11.01 -31.39 19.32
C LEU A 747 9.92 -31.95 18.40
N LYS A 748 9.45 -31.14 17.45
CA LYS A 748 8.47 -31.53 16.43
C LYS A 748 8.86 -31.03 15.04
N SER A 749 8.25 -31.60 14.01
CA SER A 749 8.32 -31.12 12.63
C SER A 749 6.93 -31.22 12.00
N THR A 750 6.56 -30.26 11.16
CA THR A 750 5.32 -30.31 10.38
C THR A 750 5.41 -31.30 9.21
N THR A 751 6.63 -31.69 8.77
CA THR A 751 6.81 -32.73 7.76
C THR A 751 6.54 -34.12 8.37
N PRO A 752 5.52 -34.87 7.92
CA PRO A 752 5.23 -36.19 8.44
C PRO A 752 6.43 -37.15 8.27
N GLU A 753 6.69 -37.96 9.27
CA GLU A 753 7.78 -38.98 9.27
C GLU A 753 9.20 -38.38 9.11
N ALA A 754 9.41 -37.10 9.37
CA ALA A 754 10.75 -36.53 9.40
C ALA A 754 11.53 -37.07 10.60
N VAL A 755 12.78 -37.44 10.38
CA VAL A 755 13.73 -37.80 11.43
C VAL A 755 14.45 -36.55 11.87
N ILE A 756 14.39 -36.22 13.18
CA ILE A 756 15.02 -35.01 13.73
C ILE A 756 16.34 -35.44 14.38
N HIS A 757 17.45 -34.86 13.92
CA HIS A 757 18.75 -34.92 14.60
C HIS A 757 18.95 -33.63 15.38
N TYR A 758 19.58 -33.70 16.56
CA TYR A 758 19.76 -32.56 17.45
C TYR A 758 21.08 -32.57 18.22
N THR A 759 21.47 -31.37 18.69
CA THR A 759 22.62 -31.17 19.61
C THR A 759 22.18 -30.25 20.76
N LEU A 760 22.89 -30.31 21.90
CA LEU A 760 22.64 -29.53 23.10
C LEU A 760 23.79 -28.57 23.45
N ASP A 761 24.84 -28.57 22.67
CA ASP A 761 26.06 -27.77 22.85
C ASP A 761 26.20 -26.63 21.82
N GLY A 762 25.18 -26.44 20.97
CA GLY A 762 25.18 -25.43 19.92
C GLY A 762 25.95 -25.82 18.66
N SER A 763 26.51 -27.03 18.56
CA SER A 763 27.12 -27.56 17.33
C SER A 763 26.02 -27.81 16.25
N GLU A 764 26.40 -27.74 14.95
CA GLU A 764 25.46 -28.05 13.86
C GLU A 764 25.14 -29.56 13.83
N PRO A 765 23.84 -29.93 13.87
CA PRO A 765 23.46 -31.35 13.76
C PRO A 765 23.57 -31.81 12.30
N ASP A 766 24.32 -32.91 12.10
CA ASP A 766 24.39 -33.66 10.85
C ASP A 766 23.63 -35.00 10.97
N GLU A 767 23.66 -35.83 9.94
CA GLU A 767 23.03 -37.17 9.95
C GLU A 767 23.62 -38.13 10.98
N ASN A 768 24.77 -37.82 11.58
CA ASN A 768 25.42 -38.64 12.63
C ASN A 768 25.10 -38.14 14.04
N ALA A 769 24.50 -36.95 14.16
CA ALA A 769 24.07 -36.41 15.45
C ALA A 769 22.96 -37.28 16.08
N PRO A 770 22.74 -37.21 17.39
CA PRO A 770 21.67 -37.94 18.06
C PRO A 770 20.31 -37.76 17.41
N VAL A 771 19.57 -38.85 17.26
CA VAL A 771 18.20 -38.85 16.75
C VAL A 771 17.24 -38.57 17.89
N TYR A 772 16.33 -37.60 17.70
CA TYR A 772 15.26 -37.32 18.65
C TYR A 772 14.22 -38.45 18.60
N SER A 773 13.95 -39.10 19.74
CA SER A 773 12.97 -40.17 19.88
C SER A 773 11.91 -39.91 20.97
N GLU A 774 12.25 -39.11 21.97
CA GLU A 774 11.39 -38.80 23.11
C GLU A 774 11.77 -37.44 23.73
N PRO A 775 10.86 -36.76 24.45
CA PRO A 775 11.17 -35.51 25.16
C PRO A 775 12.32 -35.71 26.17
N PHE A 776 13.20 -34.70 26.26
CA PHE A 776 14.36 -34.72 27.15
C PHE A 776 14.34 -33.58 28.17
N VAL A 777 14.95 -33.78 29.33
CA VAL A 777 14.94 -32.81 30.45
C VAL A 777 16.19 -31.93 30.42
N LEU A 778 15.99 -30.61 30.47
CA LEU A 778 17.04 -29.62 30.65
C LEU A 778 17.14 -29.21 32.10
N LYS A 779 18.38 -29.10 32.62
CA LYS A 779 18.67 -28.70 34.00
C LYS A 779 19.57 -27.48 34.11
N GLU A 780 20.17 -27.10 32.99
CA GLU A 780 21.12 -25.98 32.86
C GLU A 780 20.81 -25.19 31.58
N THR A 781 21.35 -24.00 31.45
CA THR A 781 21.31 -23.23 30.21
C THR A 781 22.01 -23.98 29.09
N MET A 782 21.31 -24.18 27.96
CA MET A 782 21.80 -24.91 26.80
C MET A 782 21.38 -24.27 25.48
N ILE A 783 22.19 -24.46 24.43
CA ILE A 783 21.82 -24.09 23.07
C ILE A 783 21.41 -25.37 22.34
N ILE A 784 20.11 -25.45 22.04
CA ILE A 784 19.55 -26.60 21.30
C ILE A 784 19.56 -26.25 19.83
N LYS A 785 20.17 -27.14 19.02
CA LYS A 785 20.03 -27.08 17.57
C LYS A 785 19.39 -28.36 17.06
N ALA A 786 18.51 -28.25 16.06
CA ALA A 786 17.78 -29.37 15.49
C ALA A 786 17.64 -29.25 13.96
N LYS A 787 17.77 -30.37 13.25
CA LYS A 787 17.66 -30.43 11.80
C LYS A 787 16.87 -31.68 11.38
N GLY A 788 15.94 -31.49 10.44
CA GLY A 788 15.06 -32.55 9.96
C GLY A 788 15.58 -33.21 8.68
N TYR A 789 15.42 -34.55 8.60
CA TYR A 789 15.79 -35.36 7.45
C TYR A 789 14.64 -36.30 7.06
N LYS A 790 14.46 -36.51 5.75
CA LYS A 790 13.52 -37.51 5.21
C LYS A 790 14.01 -38.00 3.86
N LYS A 791 13.92 -39.31 3.62
CA LYS A 791 14.37 -39.90 2.36
C LYS A 791 13.59 -39.29 1.17
N GLY A 792 14.30 -38.80 0.17
CA GLY A 792 13.74 -38.19 -1.03
C GLY A 792 13.39 -36.70 -0.87
N PHE A 793 13.72 -36.13 0.29
CA PHE A 793 13.54 -34.69 0.58
C PHE A 793 14.90 -34.02 0.76
N VAL A 794 14.96 -32.75 0.46
CA VAL A 794 16.07 -31.88 0.87
C VAL A 794 15.99 -31.71 2.39
N PRO A 795 17.13 -31.90 3.15
CA PRO A 795 17.13 -31.63 4.59
C PRO A 795 16.67 -30.22 4.96
N SER A 796 16.06 -30.08 6.13
CA SER A 796 15.64 -28.76 6.63
C SER A 796 16.83 -27.83 6.88
N ARG A 797 16.56 -26.53 7.04
CA ARG A 797 17.51 -25.64 7.76
C ARG A 797 17.55 -26.02 9.24
N THR A 798 18.60 -25.58 9.92
CA THR A 798 18.77 -25.83 11.35
C THR A 798 17.93 -24.88 12.17
N TYR A 799 17.10 -25.43 13.05
CA TYR A 799 16.47 -24.69 14.15
C TYR A 799 17.49 -24.44 15.26
N SER A 800 17.48 -23.26 15.88
CA SER A 800 18.37 -22.95 17.00
C SER A 800 17.62 -22.15 18.06
N ILE A 801 17.72 -22.55 19.33
CA ILE A 801 17.17 -21.82 20.48
C ILE A 801 18.11 -21.95 21.67
N GLN A 802 18.24 -20.86 22.47
CA GLN A 802 18.88 -20.89 23.77
C GLN A 802 17.82 -21.08 24.86
N ALA A 803 17.85 -22.25 25.53
CA ALA A 803 17.07 -22.49 26.74
C ALA A 803 17.83 -21.95 27.94
N THR A 804 17.30 -20.98 28.68
CA THR A 804 18.00 -20.28 29.76
C THR A 804 17.42 -20.66 31.12
N LYS A 805 18.25 -21.19 31.99
CA LYS A 805 17.87 -21.42 33.40
C LYS A 805 17.87 -20.11 34.18
N ALA A 806 16.80 -19.86 34.89
CA ALA A 806 16.60 -18.65 35.67
C ALA A 806 17.60 -18.51 36.82
N VAL A 807 18.20 -17.33 36.92
CA VAL A 807 19.07 -16.94 38.06
C VAL A 807 18.47 -15.71 38.72
N LEU A 808 18.02 -15.86 39.99
CA LEU A 808 17.34 -14.79 40.71
C LEU A 808 18.21 -13.54 40.86
N ARG A 809 17.66 -12.37 40.49
CA ARG A 809 18.30 -11.06 40.75
C ARG A 809 18.14 -10.69 42.20
N PRO A 810 19.22 -10.26 42.90
CA PRO A 810 19.17 -9.94 44.32
C PRO A 810 18.33 -8.70 44.61
N ALA A 811 17.53 -8.74 45.65
CA ALA A 811 16.81 -7.59 46.14
C ALA A 811 17.75 -6.58 46.85
N LEU A 812 17.37 -5.30 46.80
CA LEU A 812 18.11 -4.25 47.52
C LEU A 812 17.82 -4.29 49.01
N SER A 813 18.86 -4.07 49.83
CA SER A 813 18.75 -3.93 51.28
C SER A 813 18.29 -2.52 51.70
N ILE A 814 17.05 -2.15 51.31
CA ILE A 814 16.43 -0.86 51.60
C ILE A 814 15.08 -1.10 52.30
N GLN A 815 14.55 -0.08 52.94
CA GLN A 815 13.21 -0.08 53.54
C GLN A 815 12.51 1.24 53.22
N PRO A 816 12.02 1.42 51.99
CA PRO A 816 11.26 2.60 51.62
C PRO A 816 9.98 2.69 52.45
N THR A 817 9.59 3.89 52.84
CA THR A 817 8.40 4.12 53.68
C THR A 817 7.31 4.89 52.96
N LYS A 818 7.60 5.42 51.75
CA LYS A 818 6.67 6.23 50.98
C LYS A 818 6.25 5.46 49.72
N HIS A 819 4.93 5.29 49.54
CA HIS A 819 4.38 4.70 48.35
C HIS A 819 4.32 5.69 47.19
N GLY A 820 4.35 5.16 45.96
CA GLY A 820 4.24 5.90 44.71
C GLY A 820 5.43 5.76 43.79
N VAL A 821 5.42 6.54 42.72
CA VAL A 821 6.48 6.62 41.71
C VAL A 821 6.87 8.08 41.46
N ALA A 822 8.13 8.32 41.18
CA ALA A 822 8.58 9.60 40.68
C ALA A 822 8.46 9.64 39.16
N TYR A 823 8.12 10.81 38.60
CA TYR A 823 8.06 11.00 37.16
C TYR A 823 8.88 12.21 36.70
N THR A 824 9.35 12.11 35.47
CA THR A 824 9.91 13.22 34.71
C THR A 824 9.13 13.31 33.38
N TYR A 825 8.57 14.50 33.10
CA TYR A 825 7.75 14.78 31.90
C TYR A 825 8.56 15.59 30.89
N TYR A 826 8.41 15.25 29.63
CA TYR A 826 9.10 15.83 28.48
C TYR A 826 8.06 16.24 27.41
N GLU A 827 8.40 17.23 26.59
CA GLU A 827 7.65 17.64 25.39
C GLU A 827 8.60 17.65 24.19
N GLY A 828 8.16 17.12 23.04
CA GLY A 828 8.93 17.02 21.82
C GLY A 828 8.53 15.83 20.96
N GLU A 829 8.91 15.82 19.69
CA GLU A 829 8.71 14.71 18.79
C GLU A 829 9.68 13.56 19.12
N PHE A 830 9.17 12.38 19.37
CA PHE A 830 9.92 11.19 19.76
C PHE A 830 9.54 10.01 18.88
N GLN A 831 10.54 9.25 18.43
CA GLN A 831 10.33 7.97 17.71
C GLN A 831 10.77 6.76 18.53
N TRP A 832 11.55 6.99 19.58
CA TRP A 832 12.09 5.98 20.48
C TRP A 832 12.20 6.54 21.91
N VAL A 833 12.03 5.68 22.92
CA VAL A 833 12.24 6.12 24.33
C VAL A 833 13.63 6.67 24.60
N ALA A 834 14.63 6.31 23.80
CA ALA A 834 15.98 6.83 23.89
C ALA A 834 16.06 8.33 23.58
N ASP A 835 15.14 8.89 22.84
CA ASP A 835 15.10 10.29 22.47
C ASP A 835 14.74 11.19 23.65
N LEU A 836 13.99 10.66 24.64
CA LEU A 836 13.68 11.35 25.89
C LEU A 836 14.95 11.82 26.61
N GLN A 837 16.05 11.07 26.53
CA GLN A 837 17.31 11.46 27.16
C GLN A 837 17.96 12.71 26.57
N LYS A 838 17.58 13.08 25.35
CA LYS A 838 18.06 14.28 24.63
C LYS A 838 17.14 15.47 24.83
N ALA A 839 15.92 15.23 25.33
CA ALA A 839 14.88 16.22 25.48
C ALA A 839 15.08 17.06 26.78
N LYS A 840 14.49 18.25 26.74
CA LYS A 840 14.50 19.13 27.93
C LYS A 840 13.42 18.69 28.91
N VAL A 841 13.78 18.50 30.17
CA VAL A 841 12.81 18.25 31.25
C VAL A 841 11.87 19.45 31.39
N VAL A 842 10.57 19.19 31.34
CA VAL A 842 9.50 20.19 31.51
C VAL A 842 8.97 20.17 32.92
N GLU A 843 8.76 19.00 33.51
CA GLU A 843 8.22 18.86 34.85
C GLU A 843 8.75 17.60 35.55
N THR A 844 8.78 17.61 36.87
CA THR A 844 9.03 16.43 37.70
C THR A 844 8.07 16.39 38.88
N GLY A 845 7.71 15.20 39.32
CA GLY A 845 6.81 15.07 40.46
C GLY A 845 6.72 13.63 40.99
N THR A 846 5.70 13.37 41.81
CA THR A 846 5.40 12.04 42.32
C THR A 846 3.91 11.76 42.22
N ILE A 847 3.55 10.55 41.81
CA ILE A 847 2.15 10.07 41.64
C ILE A 847 2.03 8.66 42.24
N PRO A 848 0.81 8.16 42.52
CA PRO A 848 0.63 6.83 43.12
C PRO A 848 1.15 5.68 42.25
N GLU A 849 0.98 5.78 40.93
CA GLU A 849 1.37 4.79 39.91
C GLU A 849 1.66 5.46 38.58
N PRO A 850 2.37 4.83 37.63
CA PRO A 850 2.57 5.37 36.31
C PRO A 850 1.24 5.72 35.65
N SER A 851 1.09 6.94 35.15
CA SER A 851 -0.12 7.46 34.52
C SER A 851 0.20 8.66 33.63
N ILE A 852 -0.42 8.70 32.45
CA ILE A 852 -0.30 9.78 31.49
C ILE A 852 -1.46 10.79 31.55
N LEU A 853 -2.46 10.57 32.42
CA LEU A 853 -3.63 11.44 32.56
C LEU A 853 -3.33 12.91 32.88
N ASN A 854 -2.10 13.24 33.28
CA ASN A 854 -1.64 14.59 33.57
C ASN A 854 -0.76 15.16 32.44
N ALA A 855 -0.73 14.54 31.25
CA ALA A 855 -0.04 15.09 30.09
C ALA A 855 -0.62 16.47 29.75
N LYS A 856 0.24 17.39 29.30
CA LYS A 856 -0.13 18.78 28.98
C LYS A 856 -0.47 18.97 27.51
N LEU A 857 0.04 18.06 26.67
CA LEU A 857 -0.21 18.01 25.24
C LEU A 857 -1.00 16.72 24.94
N PRO A 858 -1.81 16.70 23.89
CA PRO A 858 -2.45 15.48 23.40
C PRO A 858 -1.41 14.55 22.72
N ASP A 859 -0.44 15.09 22.01
CA ASP A 859 0.60 14.38 21.27
C ASP A 859 1.98 14.97 21.59
N HIS A 860 3.07 14.34 21.17
CA HIS A 860 4.45 14.80 21.25
C HIS A 860 4.91 15.05 22.69
N PHE A 861 4.71 14.07 23.56
CA PHE A 861 5.18 14.10 24.94
C PHE A 861 5.79 12.78 25.39
N GLY A 862 6.45 12.78 26.54
CA GLY A 862 6.96 11.55 27.12
C GLY A 862 7.17 11.60 28.62
N TYR A 863 7.24 10.42 29.22
CA TYR A 863 7.43 10.22 30.64
C TYR A 863 8.57 9.24 30.93
N ILE A 864 9.31 9.49 31.99
CA ILE A 864 10.14 8.50 32.67
C ILE A 864 9.64 8.37 34.11
N PHE A 865 9.03 7.20 34.40
CA PHE A 865 8.61 6.86 35.78
C PHE A 865 9.70 6.04 36.45
N THR A 866 10.04 6.35 37.70
CA THR A 866 11.05 5.65 38.47
C THR A 866 10.60 5.38 39.90
N GLY A 867 11.08 4.27 40.45
CA GLY A 867 10.79 3.91 41.85
C GLY A 867 11.35 2.53 42.21
N TYR A 868 10.74 1.92 43.20
CA TYR A 868 11.04 0.55 43.64
C TYR A 868 9.75 -0.28 43.60
N ILE A 869 9.85 -1.45 43.02
CA ILE A 869 8.79 -2.45 43.03
C ILE A 869 9.12 -3.51 44.09
N TYR A 870 8.17 -3.86 44.94
CA TYR A 870 8.32 -4.91 45.95
C TYR A 870 7.88 -6.24 45.39
N ALA A 871 8.79 -7.17 45.16
CA ALA A 871 8.53 -8.56 44.77
C ALA A 871 8.11 -9.36 46.04
N PRO A 872 6.87 -9.88 46.14
CA PRO A 872 6.39 -10.56 47.32
C PRO A 872 6.99 -11.95 47.57
N GLU A 873 7.57 -12.58 46.53
CA GLU A 873 8.12 -13.94 46.59
C GLU A 873 9.32 -14.10 45.65
N ASP A 874 10.13 -15.15 45.84
CA ASP A 874 11.22 -15.54 44.92
C ASP A 874 10.62 -16.23 43.68
N GLY A 875 11.15 -15.97 42.47
CA GLY A 875 10.82 -16.70 41.26
C GLY A 875 10.82 -15.85 39.98
N VAL A 876 10.31 -16.39 38.89
CA VAL A 876 10.20 -15.70 37.60
C VAL A 876 8.93 -14.86 37.57
N TYR A 877 9.12 -13.56 37.42
CA TYR A 877 8.06 -12.57 37.21
C TYR A 877 7.92 -12.33 35.70
N GLU A 878 6.68 -12.19 35.26
CA GLU A 878 6.36 -11.68 33.93
C GLU A 878 5.78 -10.29 34.08
N PHE A 879 6.31 -9.34 33.33
CA PHE A 879 5.80 -7.97 33.23
C PHE A 879 5.23 -7.73 31.83
N SER A 880 4.19 -6.92 31.76
CA SER A 880 3.63 -6.44 30.49
C SER A 880 3.51 -4.92 30.53
N THR A 881 3.78 -4.29 29.39
CA THR A 881 3.31 -2.94 29.07
C THR A 881 2.37 -3.02 27.88
N ARG A 882 1.27 -2.28 27.95
CA ARG A 882 0.42 -1.94 26.81
C ARG A 882 0.56 -0.44 26.61
N SER A 883 1.00 0.00 25.46
CA SER A 883 1.19 1.42 25.20
C SER A 883 0.87 1.77 23.76
N ASP A 884 0.38 2.97 23.61
CA ASP A 884 0.30 3.79 22.44
C ASP A 884 1.02 5.09 22.78
N ASP A 885 2.15 5.47 22.26
CA ASP A 885 3.10 4.73 21.43
C ASP A 885 4.06 3.84 22.23
N GLY A 886 5.34 4.23 22.22
CA GLY A 886 6.42 3.40 22.73
C GLY A 886 6.60 3.38 24.24
N SER A 887 6.87 2.18 24.79
CA SER A 887 7.28 2.03 26.19
C SER A 887 8.38 1.00 26.39
N VAL A 888 9.25 1.24 27.41
CA VAL A 888 10.28 0.29 27.82
C VAL A 888 10.33 0.21 29.34
N LEU A 889 10.23 -1.03 29.87
CA LEU A 889 10.38 -1.28 31.30
C LEU A 889 11.76 -1.83 31.63
N TYR A 890 12.43 -1.19 32.53
CA TYR A 890 13.68 -1.65 33.13
C TYR A 890 13.43 -2.09 34.58
N ILE A 891 13.96 -3.24 34.98
CA ILE A 891 14.10 -3.65 36.38
C ILE A 891 15.60 -3.72 36.72
N GLY A 892 16.05 -2.86 37.61
CA GLY A 892 17.47 -2.64 37.79
C GLY A 892 18.10 -2.00 36.56
N LYS A 893 18.98 -2.73 35.90
CA LYS A 893 19.64 -2.32 34.65
C LYS A 893 19.19 -3.14 33.46
N GLU A 894 18.33 -4.11 33.68
CA GLU A 894 17.88 -5.02 32.60
C GLU A 894 16.61 -4.48 31.96
N LYS A 895 16.61 -4.41 30.64
CA LYS A 895 15.42 -4.15 29.84
C LYS A 895 14.56 -5.41 29.90
N VAL A 896 13.40 -5.32 30.56
CA VAL A 896 12.51 -6.46 30.79
C VAL A 896 11.41 -6.48 29.77
N VAL A 897 10.74 -5.34 29.53
CA VAL A 897 9.74 -5.21 28.47
C VAL A 897 10.25 -4.19 27.46
N ASP A 898 10.20 -4.57 26.20
CA ASP A 898 10.59 -3.74 25.09
C ASP A 898 9.40 -3.57 24.15
N ASN A 899 8.67 -2.47 24.32
CA ASN A 899 7.56 -2.03 23.50
C ASN A 899 7.87 -0.66 22.87
N ASP A 900 9.15 -0.48 22.47
CA ASP A 900 9.67 0.78 21.94
C ASP A 900 9.33 0.89 20.44
N ALA A 901 8.95 2.01 19.98
CA ALA A 901 8.68 2.54 18.66
C ALA A 901 7.31 3.25 18.64
N SER A 902 7.04 4.03 17.59
CA SER A 902 5.71 4.58 17.32
C SER A 902 4.79 3.45 16.78
N HIS A 903 3.64 3.24 17.42
CA HIS A 903 2.67 2.17 17.10
C HIS A 903 1.36 2.37 17.88
N ALA A 904 0.23 1.91 17.33
CA ALA A 904 -1.04 1.82 18.05
C ALA A 904 -0.93 0.96 19.34
N ALA A 905 -1.92 1.05 20.21
CA ALA A 905 -1.89 0.38 21.51
C ALA A 905 -1.70 -1.14 21.43
N ILE A 906 -0.48 -1.64 21.66
CA ILE A 906 -0.11 -3.05 21.66
C ILE A 906 0.50 -3.49 22.99
N ASP A 907 0.43 -4.80 23.27
CA ASP A 907 1.03 -5.42 24.43
C ASP A 907 2.42 -5.99 24.11
N ALA A 908 3.37 -5.74 25.01
CA ALA A 908 4.64 -6.47 25.04
C ALA A 908 4.88 -7.05 26.43
N THR A 909 5.51 -8.23 26.50
CA THR A 909 5.85 -8.88 27.77
C THR A 909 7.32 -9.20 27.88
N GLY A 910 7.78 -9.35 29.10
CA GLY A 910 9.12 -9.82 29.39
C GLY A 910 9.21 -10.48 30.76
N ARG A 911 10.11 -11.42 30.89
CA ARG A 911 10.28 -12.21 32.12
C ARG A 911 11.63 -11.91 32.77
N ILE A 912 11.61 -11.82 34.10
CA ILE A 912 12.82 -11.66 34.91
C ILE A 912 12.71 -12.44 36.21
N PRO A 913 13.75 -13.22 36.62
CA PRO A 913 13.77 -13.90 37.89
C PRO A 913 14.23 -12.93 39.02
N LEU A 914 13.36 -12.73 40.02
CA LEU A 914 13.59 -11.80 41.15
C LEU A 914 13.62 -12.52 42.48
N GLN A 915 14.49 -12.08 43.41
CA GLN A 915 14.38 -12.42 44.83
C GLN A 915 13.27 -11.58 45.46
N LYS A 916 12.62 -12.10 46.47
CA LYS A 916 11.69 -11.37 47.30
C LYS A 916 12.36 -10.12 47.88
N GLY A 917 11.70 -8.95 47.72
CA GLY A 917 12.18 -7.69 48.22
C GLY A 917 12.07 -6.55 47.19
N TYR A 918 12.82 -5.48 47.42
CA TYR A 918 12.74 -4.27 46.63
C TYR A 918 13.70 -4.28 45.44
N HIS A 919 13.14 -4.00 44.22
CA HIS A 919 13.91 -3.85 42.98
C HIS A 919 13.68 -2.48 42.37
N PRO A 920 14.72 -1.74 41.98
CA PRO A 920 14.54 -0.46 41.30
C PRO A 920 13.94 -0.71 39.89
N PHE A 921 13.02 0.15 39.48
CA PHE A 921 12.48 0.10 38.15
C PHE A 921 12.52 1.49 37.48
N ALA A 922 12.49 1.48 36.15
CA ALA A 922 12.22 2.64 35.30
C ALA A 922 11.30 2.23 34.17
N LEU A 923 10.16 2.92 34.05
CA LEU A 923 9.25 2.78 32.90
C LEU A 923 9.36 4.06 32.08
N HIS A 924 9.84 3.92 30.85
CA HIS A 924 9.92 4.99 29.87
C HIS A 924 8.71 4.87 28.95
N TYR A 925 8.12 6.01 28.57
CA TYR A 925 6.98 6.10 27.66
C TYR A 925 7.10 7.36 26.82
N PHE A 926 6.71 7.29 25.55
CA PHE A 926 6.47 8.46 24.73
C PHE A 926 5.21 8.29 23.88
N GLU A 927 4.64 9.43 23.55
CA GLU A 927 3.53 9.62 22.63
C GLU A 927 4.03 10.44 21.44
N ASP A 928 3.85 9.91 20.23
CA ASP A 928 4.25 10.55 18.97
C ASP A 928 3.05 11.23 18.30
N TYR A 929 2.05 10.46 17.91
CA TYR A 929 0.90 10.97 17.14
C TYR A 929 -0.31 10.02 17.23
N GLU A 930 -1.54 10.54 17.36
CA GLU A 930 -2.83 9.82 17.29
C GLU A 930 -3.09 8.75 18.37
N GLY A 931 -3.56 9.04 19.49
CA GLY A 931 -4.04 8.10 20.49
C GLY A 931 -3.00 7.82 21.57
N GLU A 932 -3.40 8.03 22.81
CA GLU A 932 -2.52 7.93 23.97
C GLU A 932 -3.01 6.83 24.91
N TYR A 933 -2.15 5.85 25.18
CA TYR A 933 -2.43 4.80 26.15
C TYR A 933 -1.16 4.33 26.88
N LEU A 934 -1.22 4.19 28.20
CA LEU A 934 -0.20 3.52 28.99
C LEU A 934 -0.85 2.65 30.07
N GLY A 935 -0.67 1.33 29.96
CA GLY A 935 -0.98 0.36 30.99
C GLY A 935 0.24 -0.51 31.30
N TRP A 936 0.36 -0.99 32.52
CA TRP A 936 1.35 -1.99 32.90
C TRP A 936 0.81 -3.00 33.89
N SER A 937 1.28 -4.22 33.79
CA SER A 937 0.82 -5.32 34.61
C SER A 937 1.96 -6.30 34.92
N TRP A 938 1.72 -7.19 35.85
CA TRP A 938 2.64 -8.26 36.17
C TRP A 938 1.91 -9.58 36.45
N ARG A 939 2.68 -10.64 36.35
CA ARG A 939 2.33 -11.96 36.89
C ARG A 939 3.45 -12.41 37.80
N THR A 940 3.15 -12.58 39.10
CA THR A 940 4.10 -13.15 40.06
C THR A 940 4.18 -14.67 39.90
N PRO A 941 5.19 -15.36 40.44
CA PRO A 941 5.30 -16.83 40.34
C PRO A 941 4.04 -17.61 40.77
N SER A 942 3.30 -17.08 41.76
CA SER A 942 2.07 -17.71 42.27
C SER A 942 0.80 -17.35 41.52
N MET A 943 0.84 -16.36 40.59
CA MET A 943 -0.32 -15.93 39.80
C MET A 943 -0.45 -16.76 38.52
N SER A 944 -1.71 -17.00 38.07
CA SER A 944 -1.99 -17.73 36.83
C SER A 944 -2.17 -16.83 35.61
N LYS A 945 -2.32 -15.51 35.78
CA LYS A 945 -2.51 -14.52 34.71
C LYS A 945 -1.89 -13.19 35.09
N LEU A 946 -1.64 -12.36 34.08
CA LEU A 946 -1.27 -10.96 34.27
C LEU A 946 -2.41 -10.21 34.98
N ASP A 947 -2.04 -9.30 35.90
CA ASP A 947 -2.96 -8.40 36.57
C ASP A 947 -2.23 -7.09 36.91
N ALA A 948 -2.98 -6.02 37.15
CA ALA A 948 -2.42 -4.73 37.49
C ALA A 948 -1.44 -4.81 38.69
N ILE A 949 -0.36 -4.06 38.63
CA ILE A 949 0.60 -3.99 39.74
C ILE A 949 -0.02 -3.18 40.87
N PRO A 950 -0.26 -3.77 42.07
CA PRO A 950 -0.87 -3.04 43.18
C PRO A 950 -0.01 -1.83 43.64
N THR A 951 -0.65 -0.68 43.87
CA THR A 951 0.03 0.55 44.28
C THR A 951 0.79 0.39 45.61
N GLU A 952 0.35 -0.52 46.49
CA GLU A 952 1.06 -0.90 47.71
C GLU A 952 2.41 -1.60 47.48
N ASN A 953 2.67 -2.08 46.25
CA ASN A 953 3.95 -2.64 45.86
C ASN A 953 4.91 -1.61 45.23
N LEU A 954 4.48 -0.34 45.08
CA LEU A 954 5.25 0.74 44.49
C LEU A 954 5.74 1.69 45.53
N TYR A 955 7.06 2.00 45.51
CA TYR A 955 7.71 2.81 46.54
C TYR A 955 8.67 3.82 45.90
N ILE A 956 8.85 4.93 46.62
CA ILE A 956 9.90 5.93 46.41
C ILE A 956 10.71 6.12 47.68
N ASN A 957 11.92 6.60 47.56
CA ASN A 957 12.77 6.90 48.74
C ASN A 957 12.26 8.11 49.51
#